data_1d7e2947f83b40a5aa1e1efebe7c8ffe
#
_entry.id   1d7e2947f83b40a5aa1e1efebe7c8ffe
#
_cell.length_a   1.000
_cell.length_b   1.000
_cell.length_c   1.000
_cell.angle_alpha   90.00
_cell.angle_beta   90.00
_cell.angle_gamma   90.00
#
_symmetry.space_group_name_H-M   'P 1'
#
loop_
_entity.id
_entity.type
_entity.pdbx_description
1 polymer ?
#
loop_
_entity_poly.entity_id
_entity_poly.type
_entity_poly.pdbx_seq_one_letter_code
_entity_poly.pdbx_strand_id
1 'polypeptide(L)'
;MKELAKQYDPSQVEDRIYQFWLDGGYFHTKADPDKKPYTIVMPPPNVTGQLHMGHAVDNTMQDILIRTKRMQGYAALWVPGTDHASIATEAKVVEAMRAEGLTKEMVGRDGFLERAWAWKTKYGNRIVSQLKKLGSSCDWERERFTMDEGCSEAVKEVFVRLYDKGLIYRGNRMVNWCPHCNTSISDAEVEYEEKDGSFWHLLYPVKETGEMLELATTRPETMLGDTAVAINGDDPRYAHLHGCHVILPLLNKEIPIVCDEHADMTKGTGVVKITPAHDPNDFEVGLRHDLPIVRVFTYDGRMTGAADKAAADALFAAGKNTVNEPHVLDCGKYAGMTTLEARKAILADLKEGGFLKEIEPLKHEVGTCYRCHSTIEPMVSKQWFVKMEPLAKPAIESVEKGDIKFVPERFTKNYMNWMKNTRDWCISRQLWWGHQIPAWYCDDCGETVVAKSAPCTCPKCGGTRLTQDPDTLDTWFSSALWPFSTLGWPNEESEDLKYFYPTNTLVTGYDIIGFWVSRMIFSGLAYTGKAPFDTVCIHGIVRDSQGRKMSKSLGNGIDPLEVIAQYGADALRFMLVDGSTPGNDMRYSEKKVEAARNFANKLWNATRFVLMNLPEDFQPGLPGEDKLDMSDKWVLTKLNQVAGAMSDNLDHYEMGLAAAKINSFIWDVYCDWFIEIAKPRLNSGDAEQADTARRVLVYVLDKALKLLHPFMPFITEELYQALPGSAETIMTQSWPTFDEAHNWADEEEAFEKVMDYIKAVRTMRTEMNVHPAKKTSMIIETADPAPFQSAEVYLAKFAFATDMTFTEKYEGSTDGMVQVSTHAARGFIPMMELIDRDKELARLNKEKAKAEKELAMFENQLNNPKFVERAPAALVEDIRNKHAKSQDKLANIEQSIKALD
;
A
#
# COMPACT_ATOMS: atom_id res chain seq x y z
N MET A 1 -4.05 22.84 -36.25
CA MET A 1 -4.31 21.81 -35.22
C MET A 1 -3.25 20.71 -35.34
N LYS A 2 -2.77 20.16 -34.22
CA LYS A 2 -1.79 19.05 -34.21
C LYS A 2 -2.47 17.76 -34.69
N GLU A 3 -1.89 17.11 -35.72
CA GLU A 3 -2.43 15.83 -36.19
C GLU A 3 -1.97 14.70 -35.25
N LEU A 4 -2.92 13.96 -34.71
CA LEU A 4 -2.64 12.81 -33.83
C LEU A 4 -2.38 11.55 -34.68
N ALA A 5 -1.41 10.75 -34.27
CA ALA A 5 -1.13 9.44 -34.86
C ALA A 5 -2.36 8.52 -34.86
N LYS A 6 -2.39 7.51 -35.72
CA LYS A 6 -3.54 6.57 -35.79
C LYS A 6 -3.77 5.77 -34.54
N GLN A 7 -2.73 5.52 -33.76
CA GLN A 7 -2.76 4.75 -32.53
C GLN A 7 -1.92 5.46 -31.48
N TYR A 8 -2.33 5.39 -30.22
CA TYR A 8 -1.55 5.87 -29.10
C TYR A 8 -0.35 4.96 -28.85
N ASP A 9 0.84 5.55 -28.77
CA ASP A 9 2.09 4.88 -28.41
C ASP A 9 2.73 5.63 -27.23
N PRO A 10 2.62 5.09 -26.00
CA PRO A 10 3.20 5.72 -24.80
C PRO A 10 4.69 6.00 -24.93
N SER A 11 5.45 5.13 -25.61
CA SER A 11 6.91 5.25 -25.76
C SER A 11 7.33 6.52 -26.52
N GLN A 12 6.44 7.05 -27.38
CA GLN A 12 6.70 8.27 -28.15
C GLN A 12 6.26 9.54 -27.41
N VAL A 13 5.50 9.39 -26.33
CA VAL A 13 4.85 10.50 -25.62
C VAL A 13 5.48 10.74 -24.26
N GLU A 14 5.64 9.70 -23.45
CA GLU A 14 5.92 9.84 -22.02
C GLU A 14 7.22 10.57 -21.70
N ASP A 15 8.35 10.19 -22.32
CA ASP A 15 9.63 10.84 -22.04
C ASP A 15 9.65 12.30 -22.49
N ARG A 16 9.04 12.60 -23.63
CA ARG A 16 8.94 13.95 -24.17
C ARG A 16 8.07 14.85 -23.29
N ILE A 17 6.92 14.35 -22.85
CA ILE A 17 6.01 15.10 -21.99
C ILE A 17 6.66 15.31 -20.61
N TYR A 18 7.32 14.30 -20.06
CA TYR A 18 7.99 14.45 -18.76
C TYR A 18 9.10 15.52 -18.82
N GLN A 19 9.91 15.49 -19.89
CA GLN A 19 10.93 16.53 -20.11
C GLN A 19 10.34 17.92 -20.29
N PHE A 20 9.24 18.03 -21.03
CA PHE A 20 8.50 19.27 -21.17
C PHE A 20 8.06 19.84 -19.80
N TRP A 21 7.55 19.00 -18.90
CA TRP A 21 7.17 19.46 -17.55
C TRP A 21 8.37 19.91 -16.72
N LEU A 22 9.50 19.23 -16.83
CA LEU A 22 10.74 19.62 -16.15
C LEU A 22 11.27 20.95 -16.66
N ASP A 23 11.35 21.11 -17.98
CA ASP A 23 11.88 22.33 -18.61
C ASP A 23 11.00 23.56 -18.32
N GLY A 24 9.69 23.36 -18.20
CA GLY A 24 8.72 24.38 -17.82
C GLY A 24 8.66 24.67 -16.32
N GLY A 25 9.34 23.89 -15.48
CA GLY A 25 9.35 24.07 -14.01
C GLY A 25 7.98 23.85 -13.36
N TYR A 26 7.07 23.09 -14.00
CA TYR A 26 5.69 22.93 -13.52
C TYR A 26 5.54 22.12 -12.22
N PHE A 27 6.59 21.46 -11.77
CA PHE A 27 6.60 20.72 -10.50
C PHE A 27 7.09 21.59 -9.34
N HIS A 28 7.81 22.67 -9.63
CA HIS A 28 8.36 23.57 -8.63
C HIS A 28 7.29 24.53 -8.09
N THR A 29 7.26 24.71 -6.78
CA THR A 29 6.38 25.69 -6.14
C THR A 29 7.16 26.54 -5.13
N LYS A 30 6.74 27.78 -4.98
CA LYS A 30 7.31 28.73 -4.00
C LYS A 30 6.27 29.06 -2.96
N ALA A 31 6.73 29.54 -1.81
CA ALA A 31 5.87 30.19 -0.83
C ALA A 31 5.13 31.34 -1.50
N ASP A 32 3.81 31.34 -1.41
CA ASP A 32 2.93 32.34 -2.03
C ASP A 32 1.82 32.67 -1.02
N PRO A 33 1.85 33.87 -0.40
CA PRO A 33 0.87 34.25 0.61
C PRO A 33 -0.58 34.30 0.11
N ASP A 34 -0.78 34.40 -1.21
CA ASP A 34 -2.10 34.44 -1.82
C ASP A 34 -2.67 33.03 -2.06
N LYS A 35 -1.88 31.99 -1.87
CA LYS A 35 -2.28 30.59 -2.03
C LYS A 35 -2.23 29.82 -0.71
N LYS A 36 -3.10 28.85 -0.58
CA LYS A 36 -3.01 27.89 0.52
C LYS A 36 -1.92 26.84 0.20
N PRO A 37 -1.03 26.51 1.15
CA PRO A 37 -0.10 25.41 0.96
C PRO A 37 -0.83 24.07 0.98
N TYR A 38 -0.33 23.12 0.18
CA TYR A 38 -0.65 21.71 0.32
C TYR A 38 0.63 20.91 0.14
N THR A 39 1.08 20.29 1.19
CA THR A 39 2.40 19.67 1.24
C THR A 39 2.30 18.17 1.53
N ILE A 40 2.97 17.38 0.72
CA ILE A 40 3.24 15.96 0.96
C ILE A 40 4.75 15.76 1.02
N VAL A 41 5.26 15.06 2.02
CA VAL A 41 6.61 14.52 2.01
C VAL A 41 6.54 13.05 1.61
N MET A 42 7.28 12.69 0.57
CA MET A 42 7.31 11.32 0.08
C MET A 42 7.91 10.40 1.14
N PRO A 43 7.33 9.22 1.43
CA PRO A 43 8.05 8.17 2.15
C PRO A 43 9.36 7.86 1.42
N PRO A 44 10.52 8.19 2.00
CA PRO A 44 11.77 8.13 1.24
C PRO A 44 12.16 6.68 0.98
N PRO A 45 12.22 6.22 -0.28
CA PRO A 45 12.62 4.85 -0.57
C PRO A 45 14.04 4.55 -0.10
N ASN A 46 14.23 3.36 0.45
CA ASN A 46 15.52 2.85 0.89
C ASN A 46 16.47 2.63 -0.29
N VAL A 47 17.72 3.12 -0.20
CA VAL A 47 18.72 2.96 -1.26
C VAL A 47 19.30 1.52 -1.33
N THR A 48 18.47 0.53 -1.08
CA THR A 48 18.83 -0.90 -1.07
C THR A 48 18.69 -1.58 -2.42
N GLY A 49 18.04 -0.92 -3.38
CA GLY A 49 17.79 -1.48 -4.71
C GLY A 49 16.77 -0.68 -5.49
N GLN A 50 16.13 -1.33 -6.47
CA GLN A 50 15.10 -0.71 -7.29
C GLN A 50 13.73 -0.71 -6.60
N LEU A 51 12.84 0.20 -7.06
CA LEU A 51 11.45 0.27 -6.62
C LEU A 51 10.66 -0.98 -7.03
N HIS A 52 9.61 -1.26 -6.29
CA HIS A 52 8.64 -2.33 -6.55
C HIS A 52 7.21 -1.77 -6.60
N MET A 53 6.21 -2.63 -6.88
CA MET A 53 4.80 -2.21 -7.02
C MET A 53 4.24 -1.48 -5.79
N GLY A 54 4.70 -1.81 -4.58
CA GLY A 54 4.31 -1.06 -3.37
C GLY A 54 4.70 0.41 -3.44
N HIS A 55 5.89 0.73 -3.93
CA HIS A 55 6.29 2.12 -4.16
C HIS A 55 5.50 2.76 -5.30
N ALA A 56 5.16 2.00 -6.34
CA ALA A 56 4.39 2.54 -7.46
C ALA A 56 2.97 2.97 -7.03
N VAL A 57 2.28 2.17 -6.18
CA VAL A 57 0.96 2.56 -5.67
C VAL A 57 1.06 3.76 -4.73
N ASP A 58 2.01 3.74 -3.80
CA ASP A 58 2.24 4.83 -2.85
C ASP A 58 2.48 6.17 -3.56
N ASN A 59 3.41 6.19 -4.53
CA ASN A 59 3.72 7.38 -5.30
C ASN A 59 2.58 7.82 -6.23
N THR A 60 1.84 6.87 -6.83
CA THR A 60 0.69 7.20 -7.68
C THR A 60 -0.40 7.91 -6.88
N MET A 61 -0.70 7.44 -5.67
CA MET A 61 -1.70 8.08 -4.81
C MET A 61 -1.29 9.49 -4.40
N GLN A 62 -0.04 9.70 -4.03
CA GLN A 62 0.50 11.02 -3.70
C GLN A 62 0.43 11.96 -4.91
N ASP A 63 0.83 11.50 -6.08
CA ASP A 63 0.82 12.31 -7.30
C ASP A 63 -0.60 12.74 -7.72
N ILE A 64 -1.58 11.86 -7.56
CA ILE A 64 -2.99 12.18 -7.80
C ILE A 64 -3.44 13.35 -6.92
N LEU A 65 -3.14 13.30 -5.63
CA LEU A 65 -3.47 14.37 -4.69
C LEU A 65 -2.77 15.68 -5.05
N ILE A 66 -1.47 15.62 -5.30
CA ILE A 66 -0.65 16.80 -5.63
C ILE A 66 -1.12 17.45 -6.93
N ARG A 67 -1.36 16.66 -7.99
CA ARG A 67 -1.87 17.20 -9.27
C ARG A 67 -3.25 17.82 -9.10
N THR A 68 -4.14 17.17 -8.39
CA THR A 68 -5.48 17.71 -8.10
C THR A 68 -5.40 19.01 -7.32
N LYS A 69 -4.63 19.07 -6.23
CA LYS A 69 -4.47 20.30 -5.42
C LYS A 69 -3.79 21.42 -6.20
N ARG A 70 -2.82 21.10 -7.07
CA ARG A 70 -2.22 22.10 -7.98
C ARG A 70 -3.27 22.72 -8.92
N MET A 71 -4.12 21.89 -9.52
CA MET A 71 -5.21 22.36 -10.38
C MET A 71 -6.31 23.08 -9.60
N GLN A 72 -6.46 22.80 -8.29
CA GLN A 72 -7.35 23.53 -7.39
C GLN A 72 -6.76 24.89 -6.92
N GLY A 73 -5.56 25.24 -7.38
CA GLY A 73 -4.93 26.53 -7.11
C GLY A 73 -4.10 26.60 -5.82
N TYR A 74 -3.84 25.47 -5.17
CA TYR A 74 -2.93 25.42 -4.01
C TYR A 74 -1.48 25.62 -4.41
N ALA A 75 -0.65 26.13 -3.49
CA ALA A 75 0.79 25.97 -3.57
C ALA A 75 1.14 24.52 -3.19
N ALA A 76 1.06 23.64 -4.16
CA ALA A 76 1.18 22.21 -3.94
C ALA A 76 2.64 21.75 -4.01
N LEU A 77 3.19 21.35 -2.87
CA LEU A 77 4.57 20.91 -2.73
C LEU A 77 4.61 19.39 -2.48
N TRP A 78 5.30 18.66 -3.32
CA TRP A 78 5.64 17.26 -3.09
C TRP A 78 7.16 17.11 -2.98
N VAL A 79 7.64 16.88 -1.74
CA VAL A 79 9.08 16.76 -1.45
C VAL A 79 9.53 15.33 -1.70
N PRO A 80 10.39 15.08 -2.69
CA PRO A 80 10.99 13.77 -2.92
C PRO A 80 12.24 13.55 -2.07
N GLY A 81 12.63 12.29 -1.91
CA GLY A 81 13.91 11.96 -1.31
C GLY A 81 14.13 10.48 -1.18
N THR A 82 15.27 10.12 -0.58
CA THR A 82 15.67 8.72 -0.35
C THR A 82 16.20 8.55 1.08
N ASP A 83 16.06 7.33 1.61
CA ASP A 83 16.55 6.97 2.94
C ASP A 83 17.83 6.14 2.84
N HIS A 84 18.78 6.45 3.71
CA HIS A 84 20.05 5.71 3.81
C HIS A 84 19.87 4.28 4.31
N ALA A 85 18.80 3.98 5.04
CA ALA A 85 18.37 2.64 5.48
C ALA A 85 19.50 1.82 6.12
N SER A 86 20.08 2.35 7.18
CA SER A 86 21.35 1.90 7.81
C SER A 86 21.65 0.39 7.71
N ILE A 87 20.95 -0.47 8.43
CA ILE A 87 21.19 -1.93 8.44
C ILE A 87 21.04 -2.53 7.03
N ALA A 88 20.00 -2.10 6.33
CA ALA A 88 19.64 -2.69 5.04
C ALA A 88 20.67 -2.39 3.95
N THR A 89 21.13 -1.15 3.90
CA THR A 89 22.14 -0.71 2.94
C THR A 89 23.52 -1.29 3.30
N GLU A 90 23.91 -1.27 4.57
CA GLU A 90 25.17 -1.88 5.03
C GLU A 90 25.21 -3.36 4.65
N ALA A 91 24.14 -4.12 4.87
CA ALA A 91 24.06 -5.52 4.49
C ALA A 91 24.27 -5.73 2.98
N LYS A 92 23.70 -4.86 2.15
CA LYS A 92 23.85 -4.92 0.68
C LYS A 92 25.28 -4.58 0.23
N VAL A 93 25.90 -3.59 0.85
CA VAL A 93 27.30 -3.24 0.57
C VAL A 93 28.24 -4.38 0.98
N VAL A 94 28.01 -4.97 2.16
CA VAL A 94 28.78 -6.13 2.64
C VAL A 94 28.59 -7.34 1.72
N GLU A 95 27.37 -7.60 1.24
CA GLU A 95 27.09 -8.66 0.27
C GLU A 95 27.87 -8.47 -1.03
N ALA A 96 27.88 -7.24 -1.56
CA ALA A 96 28.66 -6.88 -2.74
C ALA A 96 30.18 -7.02 -2.52
N MET A 97 30.68 -6.57 -1.38
CA MET A 97 32.10 -6.73 -1.01
C MET A 97 32.49 -8.20 -0.89
N ARG A 98 31.64 -9.03 -0.30
CA ARG A 98 31.87 -10.48 -0.18
C ARG A 98 31.97 -11.15 -1.54
N ALA A 99 31.17 -10.72 -2.53
CA ALA A 99 31.29 -11.20 -3.90
C ALA A 99 32.63 -10.82 -4.57
N GLU A 100 33.28 -9.74 -4.09
CA GLU A 100 34.63 -9.32 -4.49
C GLU A 100 35.76 -9.97 -3.64
N GLY A 101 35.40 -10.80 -2.64
CA GLY A 101 36.36 -11.42 -1.72
C GLY A 101 36.88 -10.47 -0.63
N LEU A 102 36.17 -9.37 -0.35
CA LEU A 102 36.55 -8.35 0.62
C LEU A 102 35.69 -8.43 1.89
N THR A 103 36.30 -8.07 3.04
CA THR A 103 35.61 -7.90 4.32
C THR A 103 35.71 -6.45 4.81
N LYS A 104 34.88 -6.07 5.80
CA LYS A 104 34.94 -4.74 6.41
C LYS A 104 36.31 -4.46 7.03
N GLU A 105 36.88 -5.44 7.69
CA GLU A 105 38.22 -5.35 8.36
C GLU A 105 39.33 -5.09 7.36
N MET A 106 39.27 -5.70 6.16
CA MET A 106 40.25 -5.50 5.11
C MET A 106 40.29 -4.07 4.57
N VAL A 107 39.11 -3.44 4.44
CA VAL A 107 38.98 -2.09 3.82
C VAL A 107 38.97 -0.97 4.86
N GLY A 108 38.71 -1.28 6.13
CA GLY A 108 38.55 -0.30 7.19
C GLY A 108 37.28 0.53 7.05
N ARG A 109 36.99 1.38 8.06
CA ARG A 109 35.78 2.20 8.10
C ARG A 109 35.69 3.16 6.91
N ASP A 110 36.76 3.86 6.59
CA ASP A 110 36.78 4.85 5.52
C ASP A 110 36.55 4.20 4.14
N GLY A 111 37.26 3.12 3.83
CA GLY A 111 37.06 2.38 2.59
C GLY A 111 35.65 1.74 2.46
N PHE A 112 35.07 1.35 3.58
CA PHE A 112 33.68 0.90 3.59
C PHE A 112 32.71 2.05 3.31
N LEU A 113 32.87 3.21 3.92
CA LEU A 113 32.02 4.38 3.73
C LEU A 113 32.10 4.89 2.29
N GLU A 114 33.27 4.93 1.66
CA GLU A 114 33.42 5.26 0.23
C GLU A 114 32.53 4.34 -0.65
N ARG A 115 32.53 3.05 -0.38
CA ARG A 115 31.72 2.08 -1.09
C ARG A 115 30.23 2.28 -0.84
N ALA A 116 29.83 2.59 0.39
CA ALA A 116 28.45 2.85 0.76
C ALA A 116 27.92 4.13 0.08
N TRP A 117 28.72 5.18 0.00
CA TRP A 117 28.38 6.40 -0.75
C TRP A 117 28.26 6.15 -2.26
N ALA A 118 29.17 5.36 -2.84
CA ALA A 118 29.06 4.95 -4.25
C ALA A 118 27.77 4.12 -4.50
N TRP A 119 27.44 3.24 -3.58
CA TRP A 119 26.19 2.48 -3.61
C TRP A 119 24.96 3.39 -3.58
N LYS A 120 24.92 4.35 -2.64
CA LYS A 120 23.85 5.37 -2.55
C LYS A 120 23.70 6.12 -3.85
N THR A 121 24.79 6.59 -4.45
CA THR A 121 24.73 7.33 -5.70
C THR A 121 24.14 6.50 -6.82
N LYS A 122 24.57 5.24 -6.96
CA LYS A 122 24.06 4.33 -7.99
C LYS A 122 22.57 4.06 -7.85
N TYR A 123 22.12 3.66 -6.66
CA TYR A 123 20.75 3.24 -6.45
C TYR A 123 19.80 4.42 -6.19
N GLY A 124 20.24 5.50 -5.58
CA GLY A 124 19.47 6.73 -5.47
C GLY A 124 19.10 7.29 -6.83
N ASN A 125 20.08 7.43 -7.73
CA ASN A 125 19.82 7.89 -9.10
C ASN A 125 18.86 6.96 -9.86
N ARG A 126 18.95 5.64 -9.63
CA ARG A 126 18.03 4.67 -10.24
C ARG A 126 16.61 4.85 -9.72
N ILE A 127 16.43 5.03 -8.41
CA ILE A 127 15.13 5.29 -7.78
C ILE A 127 14.49 6.55 -8.38
N VAL A 128 15.24 7.65 -8.44
CA VAL A 128 14.77 8.92 -9.04
C VAL A 128 14.36 8.72 -10.49
N SER A 129 15.16 7.99 -11.28
CA SER A 129 14.81 7.66 -12.67
C SER A 129 13.52 6.84 -12.77
N GLN A 130 13.30 5.89 -11.88
CA GLN A 130 12.07 5.09 -11.84
C GLN A 130 10.83 5.93 -11.49
N LEU A 131 10.95 6.84 -10.53
CA LEU A 131 9.89 7.79 -10.16
C LEU A 131 9.54 8.72 -11.31
N LYS A 132 10.54 9.22 -12.04
CA LYS A 132 10.34 10.04 -13.24
C LYS A 132 9.60 9.26 -14.34
N LYS A 133 9.97 8.00 -14.56
CA LYS A 133 9.27 7.13 -15.51
C LYS A 133 7.83 6.83 -15.12
N LEU A 134 7.52 6.75 -13.82
CA LEU A 134 6.15 6.63 -13.32
C LEU A 134 5.33 7.92 -13.51
N GLY A 135 5.97 9.03 -13.83
CA GLY A 135 5.30 10.33 -14.02
C GLY A 135 5.14 11.14 -12.74
N SER A 136 5.90 10.84 -11.69
CA SER A 136 5.82 11.55 -10.41
C SER A 136 6.15 13.03 -10.55
N SER A 137 5.23 13.92 -10.16
CA SER A 137 5.35 15.38 -10.28
C SER A 137 5.97 16.00 -9.03
N CYS A 138 7.07 15.40 -8.55
CA CYS A 138 7.83 15.88 -7.42
C CYS A 138 8.58 17.19 -7.72
N ASP A 139 8.77 18.01 -6.70
CA ASP A 139 9.68 19.16 -6.77
C ASP A 139 11.14 18.67 -6.66
N TRP A 140 11.75 18.33 -7.79
CA TRP A 140 13.10 17.78 -7.86
C TRP A 140 14.18 18.77 -7.43
N GLU A 141 13.91 20.06 -7.37
CA GLU A 141 14.83 21.06 -6.83
C GLU A 141 14.96 20.92 -5.30
N ARG A 142 13.97 20.29 -4.66
CA ARG A 142 13.94 19.99 -3.23
C ARG A 142 14.19 18.50 -2.92
N GLU A 143 14.86 17.79 -3.82
CA GLU A 143 15.24 16.38 -3.54
C GLU A 143 16.15 16.31 -2.31
N ARG A 144 15.80 15.42 -1.37
CA ARG A 144 16.49 15.26 -0.10
C ARG A 144 17.03 13.83 0.08
N PHE A 145 18.00 13.73 0.94
CA PHE A 145 18.55 12.45 1.39
C PHE A 145 18.69 12.49 2.92
N THR A 146 18.28 11.44 3.61
CA THR A 146 18.28 11.42 5.09
C THR A 146 19.63 11.65 5.73
N MET A 147 20.73 11.52 4.98
CA MET A 147 22.11 11.86 5.42
C MET A 147 22.68 13.07 4.68
N ASP A 148 21.89 13.91 4.03
CA ASP A 148 22.39 15.20 3.52
C ASP A 148 22.76 16.14 4.69
N GLU A 149 23.44 17.21 4.38
CA GLU A 149 23.97 18.14 5.39
C GLU A 149 22.87 18.69 6.30
N GLY A 150 21.74 19.15 5.74
CA GLY A 150 20.62 19.73 6.50
C GLY A 150 19.93 18.69 7.38
N CYS A 151 19.63 17.50 6.84
CA CYS A 151 19.05 16.42 7.62
C CYS A 151 20.00 15.91 8.70
N SER A 152 21.31 15.85 8.44
CA SER A 152 22.33 15.47 9.43
C SER A 152 22.44 16.49 10.56
N GLU A 153 22.33 17.78 10.26
CA GLU A 153 22.31 18.82 11.29
C GLU A 153 21.06 18.72 12.18
N ALA A 154 19.91 18.43 11.58
CA ALA A 154 18.67 18.17 12.32
C ALA A 154 18.80 16.98 13.29
N VAL A 155 19.43 15.90 12.85
CA VAL A 155 19.68 14.72 13.68
C VAL A 155 20.56 15.05 14.89
N LYS A 156 21.66 15.79 14.68
CA LYS A 156 22.54 16.21 15.77
C LYS A 156 21.82 17.14 16.76
N GLU A 157 21.05 18.08 16.24
CA GLU A 157 20.25 19.00 17.06
C GLU A 157 19.28 18.24 17.96
N VAL A 158 18.55 17.27 17.41
CA VAL A 158 17.60 16.45 18.17
C VAL A 158 18.30 15.64 19.24
N PHE A 159 19.41 14.98 18.89
CA PHE A 159 20.15 14.16 19.84
C PHE A 159 20.62 14.98 21.04
N VAL A 160 21.24 16.14 20.79
CA VAL A 160 21.72 17.04 21.86
C VAL A 160 20.56 17.55 22.71
N ARG A 161 19.49 18.07 22.09
CA ARG A 161 18.31 18.58 22.84
C ARG A 161 17.66 17.51 23.73
N LEU A 162 17.54 16.26 23.24
CA LEU A 162 16.97 15.18 24.03
C LEU A 162 17.90 14.76 25.17
N TYR A 163 19.19 14.75 24.93
CA TYR A 163 20.18 14.45 25.97
C TYR A 163 20.16 15.49 27.08
N ASP A 164 20.15 16.77 26.75
CA ASP A 164 20.09 17.88 27.71
C ASP A 164 18.80 17.87 28.53
N LYS A 165 17.69 17.40 27.94
CA LYS A 165 16.41 17.18 28.64
C LYS A 165 16.40 15.88 29.46
N GLY A 166 17.46 15.07 29.46
CA GLY A 166 17.52 13.77 30.14
C GLY A 166 16.61 12.71 29.55
N LEU A 167 16.18 12.89 28.29
CA LEU A 167 15.33 11.95 27.54
C LEU A 167 16.14 10.95 26.75
N ILE A 168 17.41 11.25 26.43
CA ILE A 168 18.38 10.27 25.93
C ILE A 168 19.31 9.86 27.04
N TYR A 169 19.58 8.59 27.18
CA TYR A 169 20.51 8.04 28.15
C TYR A 169 21.24 6.83 27.57
N ARG A 170 22.42 6.52 28.13
CA ARG A 170 23.18 5.31 27.84
C ARG A 170 23.12 4.37 29.01
N GLY A 171 22.79 3.11 28.79
CA GLY A 171 22.67 2.14 29.87
C GLY A 171 22.57 0.70 29.40
N ASN A 172 22.74 -0.23 30.35
CA ASN A 172 22.53 -1.65 30.13
C ASN A 172 21.06 -1.97 30.25
N ARG A 173 20.48 -2.45 29.18
CA ARG A 173 19.09 -2.89 29.06
C ARG A 173 18.99 -4.14 28.21
N MET A 174 17.91 -4.86 28.38
CA MET A 174 17.56 -5.94 27.48
C MET A 174 17.30 -5.38 26.08
N VAL A 175 17.95 -5.94 25.06
CA VAL A 175 17.78 -5.58 23.66
C VAL A 175 17.62 -6.84 22.81
N ASN A 176 16.94 -6.71 21.68
CA ASN A 176 16.96 -7.73 20.64
C ASN A 176 18.27 -7.62 19.88
N TRP A 177 19.07 -8.66 19.91
CA TRP A 177 20.36 -8.69 19.23
C TRP A 177 20.32 -9.64 18.04
N CYS A 178 20.74 -9.18 16.86
CA CYS A 178 20.93 -10.06 15.72
C CYS A 178 22.41 -10.50 15.63
N PRO A 179 22.72 -11.77 15.92
CA PRO A 179 24.11 -12.25 15.90
C PRO A 179 24.70 -12.30 14.48
N HIS A 180 23.88 -12.42 13.45
CA HIS A 180 24.32 -12.40 12.05
C HIS A 180 24.66 -10.98 11.56
N CYS A 181 23.79 -9.99 11.85
CA CYS A 181 24.03 -8.59 11.51
C CYS A 181 24.99 -7.92 12.51
N ASN A 182 25.26 -8.56 13.63
CA ASN A 182 26.08 -8.10 14.74
C ASN A 182 25.67 -6.72 15.25
N THR A 183 24.38 -6.51 15.45
CA THR A 183 23.80 -5.23 15.91
C THR A 183 22.51 -5.45 16.69
N SER A 184 22.20 -4.49 17.56
CA SER A 184 20.87 -4.39 18.15
C SER A 184 19.82 -4.03 17.09
N ILE A 185 18.60 -4.54 17.27
CA ILE A 185 17.43 -4.19 16.48
C ILE A 185 16.30 -3.78 17.42
N SER A 186 15.39 -2.91 16.97
CA SER A 186 14.23 -2.50 17.76
C SER A 186 13.16 -3.60 17.80
N ASP A 187 12.22 -3.51 18.75
CA ASP A 187 11.11 -4.47 18.86
C ASP A 187 10.27 -4.52 17.56
N ALA A 188 10.14 -3.38 16.88
CA ALA A 188 9.46 -3.29 15.61
C ALA A 188 10.15 -4.05 14.48
N GLU A 189 11.46 -4.26 14.57
CA GLU A 189 12.27 -4.94 13.55
C GLU A 189 12.36 -6.46 13.76
N VAL A 190 11.64 -6.98 14.74
CA VAL A 190 11.53 -8.43 15.02
C VAL A 190 10.30 -8.97 14.30
N GLU A 191 10.51 -9.95 13.43
CA GLU A 191 9.43 -10.74 12.82
C GLU A 191 9.30 -12.06 13.58
N TYR A 192 8.07 -12.52 13.77
CA TYR A 192 7.82 -13.78 14.46
C TYR A 192 7.46 -14.87 13.45
N GLU A 193 8.16 -15.98 13.52
CA GLU A 193 7.93 -17.17 12.70
C GLU A 193 7.54 -18.36 13.57
N GLU A 194 6.48 -19.06 13.19
CA GLU A 194 6.15 -20.33 13.84
C GLU A 194 7.20 -21.39 13.49
N LYS A 195 7.87 -21.94 14.50
CA LYS A 195 8.88 -22.99 14.35
C LYS A 195 8.56 -24.19 15.24
N ASP A 196 8.92 -25.36 14.75
CA ASP A 196 8.92 -26.57 15.56
C ASP A 196 10.03 -26.48 16.61
N GLY A 197 9.64 -26.63 17.85
CA GLY A 197 10.51 -26.62 19.01
C GLY A 197 10.11 -27.68 20.03
N SER A 198 10.55 -27.52 21.25
CA SER A 198 10.17 -28.40 22.37
C SER A 198 10.18 -27.63 23.68
N PHE A 199 9.36 -28.04 24.60
CA PHE A 199 9.62 -27.82 26.02
C PHE A 199 10.53 -28.93 26.52
N TRP A 200 11.66 -28.56 27.14
CA TRP A 200 12.56 -29.47 27.84
C TRP A 200 12.28 -29.33 29.32
N HIS A 201 11.79 -30.42 29.93
CA HIS A 201 11.53 -30.54 31.35
C HIS A 201 12.81 -30.89 32.08
N LEU A 202 13.29 -29.96 32.88
CA LEU A 202 14.54 -30.08 33.64
C LEU A 202 14.26 -30.23 35.12
N LEU A 203 15.14 -30.96 35.82
CA LEU A 203 15.07 -31.19 37.25
C LEU A 203 16.22 -30.47 37.93
N TYR A 204 15.89 -29.51 38.82
CA TYR A 204 16.88 -28.84 39.65
C TYR A 204 16.78 -29.34 41.08
N PRO A 205 17.86 -29.90 41.66
CA PRO A 205 17.86 -30.34 43.04
C PRO A 205 17.67 -29.18 44.02
N VAL A 206 16.70 -29.27 44.93
CA VAL A 206 16.56 -28.30 46.03
C VAL A 206 17.57 -28.66 47.13
N LYS A 207 18.40 -27.71 47.50
CA LYS A 207 19.51 -27.90 48.42
C LYS A 207 19.02 -28.32 49.82
N GLU A 208 18.00 -27.68 50.34
CA GLU A 208 17.52 -27.83 51.71
C GLU A 208 16.67 -29.10 51.87
N THR A 209 15.92 -29.48 50.90
CA THR A 209 14.99 -30.62 50.98
C THR A 209 15.47 -31.86 50.25
N GLY A 210 16.37 -31.70 49.28
CA GLY A 210 16.85 -32.78 48.43
C GLY A 210 15.83 -33.23 47.35
N GLU A 211 14.68 -32.58 47.27
CA GLU A 211 13.67 -32.86 46.20
C GLU A 211 14.11 -32.30 44.87
N MET A 212 13.59 -32.88 43.79
CA MET A 212 13.83 -32.42 42.42
C MET A 212 12.71 -31.45 42.00
N LEU A 213 13.04 -30.18 41.86
CA LEU A 213 12.12 -29.16 41.37
C LEU A 213 12.10 -29.22 39.86
N GLU A 214 10.91 -29.45 39.28
CA GLU A 214 10.72 -29.54 37.85
C GLU A 214 10.37 -28.19 37.26
N LEU A 215 11.05 -27.83 36.18
CA LEU A 215 10.76 -26.66 35.34
C LEU A 215 10.85 -27.00 33.86
N ALA A 216 10.18 -26.25 33.02
CA ALA A 216 10.20 -26.42 31.57
C ALA A 216 10.74 -25.18 30.87
N THR A 217 11.55 -25.38 29.84
CA THR A 217 12.15 -24.30 29.07
C THR A 217 12.15 -24.60 27.58
N THR A 218 12.03 -23.60 26.76
CA THR A 218 12.26 -23.68 25.30
C THR A 218 13.73 -23.39 24.92
N ARG A 219 14.55 -22.91 25.87
CA ARG A 219 15.93 -22.49 25.64
C ARG A 219 16.90 -23.05 26.69
N PRO A 220 17.14 -24.39 26.67
CA PRO A 220 18.03 -25.01 27.67
C PRO A 220 19.47 -24.48 27.62
N GLU A 221 19.94 -23.96 26.47
CA GLU A 221 21.27 -23.38 26.34
C GLU A 221 21.51 -22.15 27.21
N THR A 222 20.47 -21.46 27.63
CA THR A 222 20.60 -20.28 28.51
C THR A 222 20.70 -20.61 29.97
N MET A 223 20.44 -21.88 30.36
CA MET A 223 20.38 -22.28 31.76
C MET A 223 21.68 -22.02 32.54
N LEU A 224 22.85 -22.06 31.86
CA LEU A 224 24.11 -21.76 32.50
C LEU A 224 24.18 -20.33 33.09
N GLY A 225 23.31 -19.42 32.59
CA GLY A 225 23.17 -18.06 33.09
C GLY A 225 22.04 -17.89 34.10
N ASP A 226 21.40 -18.97 34.58
CA ASP A 226 20.34 -18.87 35.57
C ASP A 226 20.85 -18.32 36.90
N THR A 227 20.10 -17.37 37.44
CA THR A 227 20.46 -16.73 38.72
C THR A 227 19.41 -16.90 39.79
N ALA A 228 18.26 -17.43 39.43
CA ALA A 228 17.20 -17.85 40.34
C ALA A 228 16.25 -18.83 39.65
N VAL A 229 15.35 -19.42 40.45
CA VAL A 229 14.15 -20.07 40.00
C VAL A 229 12.97 -19.32 40.64
N ALA A 230 11.94 -19.00 39.87
CA ALA A 230 10.76 -18.35 40.37
C ALA A 230 9.61 -19.33 40.56
N ILE A 231 8.90 -19.16 41.68
CA ILE A 231 7.63 -19.79 42.01
C ILE A 231 6.62 -18.74 42.34
N ASN A 232 5.32 -19.02 42.23
CA ASN A 232 4.32 -18.09 42.70
C ASN A 232 4.18 -18.19 44.23
N GLY A 233 4.21 -17.07 44.94
CA GLY A 233 4.13 -17.07 46.41
C GLY A 233 2.85 -17.65 47.00
N ASP A 234 1.77 -17.65 46.20
CA ASP A 234 0.46 -18.17 46.56
C ASP A 234 0.23 -19.63 46.09
N ASP A 235 1.22 -20.25 45.46
CA ASP A 235 1.09 -21.62 44.98
C ASP A 235 1.31 -22.63 46.12
N PRO A 236 0.24 -23.32 46.57
CA PRO A 236 0.34 -24.25 47.66
C PRO A 236 1.27 -25.43 47.43
N ARG A 237 1.58 -25.77 46.15
CA ARG A 237 2.48 -26.85 45.78
C ARG A 237 3.91 -26.59 46.25
N TYR A 238 4.29 -25.30 46.28
CA TYR A 238 5.69 -24.88 46.53
C TYR A 238 5.86 -24.00 47.76
N ALA A 239 4.82 -23.84 48.60
CA ALA A 239 4.86 -23.00 49.80
C ALA A 239 6.00 -23.41 50.76
N HIS A 240 6.38 -24.66 50.81
CA HIS A 240 7.48 -25.17 51.64
C HIS A 240 8.89 -24.88 51.10
N LEU A 241 8.97 -24.35 49.85
CA LEU A 241 10.22 -23.98 49.21
C LEU A 241 10.55 -22.49 49.34
N HIS A 242 9.73 -21.71 49.98
CA HIS A 242 10.00 -20.27 50.18
C HIS A 242 11.32 -20.08 50.92
N GLY A 243 12.24 -19.31 50.34
CA GLY A 243 13.56 -19.04 50.92
C GLY A 243 14.58 -20.18 50.74
N CYS A 244 14.21 -21.25 50.04
CA CYS A 244 15.14 -22.33 49.70
C CYS A 244 15.97 -21.97 48.45
N HIS A 245 16.94 -22.83 48.18
CA HIS A 245 17.85 -22.72 47.05
C HIS A 245 17.80 -23.98 46.18
N VAL A 246 18.08 -23.85 44.92
CA VAL A 246 18.34 -24.98 44.02
C VAL A 246 19.81 -25.06 43.64
N ILE A 247 20.29 -26.23 43.34
CA ILE A 247 21.60 -26.42 42.77
C ILE A 247 21.46 -26.47 41.26
N LEU A 248 22.02 -25.48 40.57
CA LEU A 248 22.00 -25.42 39.11
C LEU A 248 22.78 -26.58 38.51
N PRO A 249 22.11 -27.48 37.75
CA PRO A 249 22.81 -28.63 37.12
C PRO A 249 23.96 -28.17 36.24
N LEU A 250 24.91 -29.05 36.02
CA LEU A 250 26.16 -28.88 35.24
C LEU A 250 27.17 -27.91 35.83
N LEU A 251 26.72 -26.84 36.50
CA LEU A 251 27.60 -25.84 37.17
C LEU A 251 27.77 -26.12 38.66
N ASN A 252 26.89 -26.93 39.24
CA ASN A 252 26.87 -27.23 40.68
C ASN A 252 26.86 -25.93 41.56
N LYS A 253 26.17 -24.89 41.05
CA LYS A 253 26.07 -23.58 41.66
C LYS A 253 24.74 -23.43 42.38
N GLU A 254 24.78 -22.89 43.60
CA GLU A 254 23.61 -22.54 44.39
C GLU A 254 22.96 -21.25 43.87
N ILE A 255 21.64 -21.28 43.57
CA ILE A 255 20.83 -20.13 43.21
C ILE A 255 19.51 -20.12 43.99
N PRO A 256 18.95 -18.93 44.37
CA PRO A 256 17.77 -18.84 45.21
C PRO A 256 16.50 -19.24 44.49
N ILE A 257 15.50 -19.70 45.27
CA ILE A 257 14.11 -19.76 44.83
C ILE A 257 13.45 -18.44 45.26
N VAL A 258 12.92 -17.68 44.33
CA VAL A 258 12.23 -16.40 44.53
C VAL A 258 10.72 -16.52 44.34
N CYS A 259 9.95 -15.78 45.13
CA CYS A 259 8.51 -15.70 44.95
C CYS A 259 8.15 -14.51 44.05
N ASP A 260 7.60 -14.79 42.87
CA ASP A 260 7.26 -13.75 41.88
C ASP A 260 6.00 -14.13 41.07
N GLU A 261 5.13 -13.15 40.82
CA GLU A 261 3.91 -13.34 40.03
C GLU A 261 4.16 -13.74 38.57
N HIS A 262 5.39 -13.57 38.08
CA HIS A 262 5.80 -14.05 36.77
C HIS A 262 5.64 -15.56 36.61
N ALA A 263 5.79 -16.33 37.70
CA ALA A 263 5.50 -17.76 37.75
C ALA A 263 3.97 -17.99 37.87
N ASP A 264 3.32 -18.24 36.72
CA ASP A 264 1.89 -18.48 36.65
C ASP A 264 1.52 -19.88 37.15
N MET A 265 0.79 -19.96 38.26
CA MET A 265 0.36 -21.23 38.89
C MET A 265 -0.46 -22.12 37.96
N THR A 266 -1.12 -21.52 36.95
CA THR A 266 -2.03 -22.21 36.05
C THR A 266 -1.35 -22.79 34.83
N LYS A 267 -0.07 -22.45 34.62
CA LYS A 267 0.69 -22.85 33.43
C LYS A 267 1.81 -23.82 33.74
N GLY A 268 1.85 -24.93 33.03
CA GLY A 268 2.90 -25.94 33.11
C GLY A 268 3.18 -26.40 34.55
N THR A 269 4.43 -26.40 34.94
CA THR A 269 4.86 -26.76 36.28
C THR A 269 4.55 -25.67 37.33
N GLY A 270 4.31 -24.43 36.91
CA GLY A 270 4.25 -23.29 37.81
C GLY A 270 5.61 -22.80 38.29
N VAL A 271 6.70 -23.35 37.78
CA VAL A 271 8.09 -23.02 38.12
C VAL A 271 8.82 -22.49 36.87
N VAL A 272 9.50 -21.36 37.00
CA VAL A 272 10.21 -20.73 35.90
C VAL A 272 11.67 -20.51 36.27
N LYS A 273 12.59 -20.92 35.39
CA LYS A 273 14.00 -20.52 35.52
C LYS A 273 14.16 -19.02 35.21
N ILE A 274 15.02 -18.34 35.91
CA ILE A 274 15.26 -16.90 35.72
C ILE A 274 16.68 -16.68 35.20
N THR A 275 16.73 -16.21 33.94
CA THR A 275 17.98 -15.89 33.24
C THR A 275 17.99 -14.42 32.84
N PRO A 276 18.25 -13.47 33.72
CA PRO A 276 18.07 -12.03 33.48
C PRO A 276 18.86 -11.46 32.31
N ALA A 277 19.90 -12.12 31.85
CA ALA A 277 20.70 -11.66 30.72
C ALA A 277 20.12 -12.04 29.34
N HIS A 278 19.14 -12.95 29.26
CA HIS A 278 18.73 -13.61 28.01
C HIS A 278 17.22 -13.77 27.82
N ASP A 279 16.40 -13.20 28.69
CA ASP A 279 14.95 -13.13 28.55
C ASP A 279 14.43 -11.78 29.09
N PRO A 280 13.57 -11.08 28.35
CA PRO A 280 13.04 -9.76 28.78
C PRO A 280 12.22 -9.82 30.08
N ASN A 281 11.44 -10.87 30.30
CA ASN A 281 10.65 -11.02 31.51
C ASN A 281 11.53 -11.41 32.71
N ASP A 282 12.48 -12.30 32.48
CA ASP A 282 13.45 -12.69 33.50
C ASP A 282 14.32 -11.50 33.93
N PHE A 283 14.61 -10.56 32.99
CA PHE A 283 15.33 -9.33 33.30
C PHE A 283 14.56 -8.48 34.31
N GLU A 284 13.28 -8.32 34.13
CA GLU A 284 12.40 -7.56 35.05
C GLU A 284 12.28 -8.25 36.41
N VAL A 285 12.17 -9.59 36.44
CA VAL A 285 12.24 -10.38 37.70
C VAL A 285 13.59 -10.16 38.36
N GLY A 286 14.67 -10.20 37.61
CA GLY A 286 16.02 -9.94 38.08
C GLY A 286 16.18 -8.58 38.76
N LEU A 287 15.58 -7.52 38.17
CA LEU A 287 15.60 -6.19 38.77
C LEU A 287 14.77 -6.09 40.05
N ARG A 288 13.58 -6.77 40.11
CA ARG A 288 12.72 -6.76 41.32
C ARG A 288 13.36 -7.48 42.53
N HIS A 289 14.16 -8.50 42.22
CA HIS A 289 14.78 -9.35 43.27
C HIS A 289 16.29 -9.12 43.42
N ASP A 290 16.85 -8.05 42.78
CA ASP A 290 18.28 -7.71 42.83
C ASP A 290 19.20 -8.89 42.46
N LEU A 291 18.79 -9.66 41.42
CA LEU A 291 19.51 -10.84 40.97
C LEU A 291 20.71 -10.45 40.07
N PRO A 292 21.81 -11.20 40.15
CA PRO A 292 22.93 -10.99 39.23
C PRO A 292 22.50 -11.21 37.77
N ILE A 293 23.00 -10.38 36.88
CA ILE A 293 22.80 -10.52 35.43
C ILE A 293 24.02 -11.29 34.89
N VAL A 294 23.85 -12.53 34.41
CA VAL A 294 24.93 -13.39 33.95
C VAL A 294 24.75 -13.72 32.46
N ARG A 295 25.63 -13.15 31.65
CA ARG A 295 25.63 -13.37 30.20
C ARG A 295 26.41 -14.61 29.83
N VAL A 296 25.82 -15.45 28.95
CA VAL A 296 26.44 -16.69 28.47
C VAL A 296 26.68 -16.72 26.96
N PHE A 297 26.29 -15.66 26.24
CA PHE A 297 26.51 -15.53 24.81
C PHE A 297 27.43 -14.35 24.48
N THR A 298 28.26 -14.53 23.48
CA THR A 298 28.98 -13.46 22.79
C THR A 298 28.05 -12.74 21.80
N TYR A 299 28.45 -11.57 21.27
CA TYR A 299 27.66 -10.83 20.31
C TYR A 299 27.52 -11.53 18.94
N ASP A 300 28.40 -12.45 18.59
CA ASP A 300 28.26 -13.29 17.38
C ASP A 300 27.44 -14.59 17.64
N GLY A 301 26.77 -14.72 18.78
CA GLY A 301 25.82 -15.81 19.09
C GLY A 301 26.51 -17.13 19.47
N ARG A 302 27.67 -17.05 20.09
CA ARG A 302 28.39 -18.22 20.60
C ARG A 302 28.42 -18.22 22.13
N MET A 303 28.61 -19.35 22.72
CA MET A 303 28.81 -19.47 24.16
C MET A 303 30.11 -18.78 24.58
N THR A 304 30.05 -17.99 25.66
CA THR A 304 31.21 -17.27 26.23
C THR A 304 32.25 -18.18 26.82
N GLY A 305 33.50 -17.78 26.77
CA GLY A 305 34.64 -18.50 27.32
C GLY A 305 35.50 -17.69 28.30
N ALA A 306 36.64 -18.26 28.68
CA ALA A 306 37.54 -17.69 29.65
C ALA A 306 38.06 -16.27 29.29
N ALA A 307 38.25 -16.00 27.99
CA ALA A 307 38.69 -14.68 27.53
C ALA A 307 37.61 -13.61 27.73
N ASP A 308 36.33 -13.97 27.41
CA ASP A 308 35.20 -13.08 27.57
C ASP A 308 34.96 -12.74 29.05
N LYS A 309 35.06 -13.75 29.89
CA LYS A 309 34.99 -13.59 31.35
C LYS A 309 36.12 -12.67 31.88
N ALA A 310 37.33 -12.92 31.49
CA ALA A 310 38.47 -12.10 31.94
C ALA A 310 38.33 -10.63 31.54
N ALA A 311 37.82 -10.36 30.31
CA ALA A 311 37.56 -9.00 29.87
C ALA A 311 36.45 -8.30 30.71
N ALA A 312 35.38 -9.00 31.06
CA ALA A 312 34.34 -8.48 31.92
C ALA A 312 34.83 -8.25 33.37
N ASP A 313 35.53 -9.21 33.94
CA ASP A 313 36.10 -9.09 35.29
C ASP A 313 37.07 -7.89 35.42
N ALA A 314 37.83 -7.62 34.35
CA ALA A 314 38.73 -6.45 34.32
C ALA A 314 37.98 -5.11 34.37
N LEU A 315 36.77 -5.02 33.75
CA LEU A 315 35.89 -3.84 33.84
C LEU A 315 35.38 -3.61 35.27
N PHE A 316 34.94 -4.68 35.92
CA PHE A 316 34.53 -4.64 37.32
C PHE A 316 35.69 -4.25 38.26
N ALA A 317 36.85 -4.85 38.08
CA ALA A 317 38.03 -4.55 38.87
C ALA A 317 38.52 -3.09 38.70
N ALA A 318 38.35 -2.52 37.52
CA ALA A 318 38.69 -1.14 37.22
C ALA A 318 37.61 -0.12 37.71
N GLY A 319 36.52 -0.58 38.30
CA GLY A 319 35.40 0.26 38.71
C GLY A 319 34.72 0.96 37.53
N LYS A 320 34.85 0.40 36.31
CA LYS A 320 34.24 0.93 35.07
C LYS A 320 32.89 0.27 34.75
N ASN A 321 32.39 -0.59 35.66
CA ASN A 321 31.04 -1.18 35.52
C ASN A 321 29.96 -0.12 35.73
N THR A 322 28.90 -0.26 34.96
CA THR A 322 27.71 0.59 35.04
C THR A 322 26.55 -0.18 35.66
N VAL A 323 25.47 0.52 35.98
CA VAL A 323 24.25 -0.12 36.48
C VAL A 323 23.77 -1.22 35.51
N ASN A 324 23.42 -2.37 36.06
CA ASN A 324 23.03 -3.57 35.32
C ASN A 324 24.14 -4.12 34.37
N GLU A 325 25.41 -3.85 34.68
CA GLU A 325 26.51 -4.43 33.90
C GLU A 325 26.50 -5.96 34.05
N PRO A 326 26.40 -6.73 32.96
CA PRO A 326 26.35 -8.17 33.06
C PRO A 326 27.70 -8.76 33.45
N HIS A 327 27.70 -9.68 34.41
CA HIS A 327 28.81 -10.61 34.60
C HIS A 327 28.85 -11.57 33.39
N VAL A 328 30.01 -12.03 33.01
CA VAL A 328 30.18 -12.98 31.92
C VAL A 328 30.65 -14.32 32.46
N LEU A 329 29.98 -15.38 32.10
CA LEU A 329 30.34 -16.75 32.51
C LEU A 329 31.39 -17.30 31.55
N ASP A 330 32.34 -18.04 32.09
CA ASP A 330 33.11 -19.01 31.28
C ASP A 330 32.30 -20.30 31.19
N CYS A 331 31.72 -20.57 30.01
CA CYS A 331 30.88 -21.76 29.79
C CYS A 331 31.72 -23.07 29.61
N GLY A 332 33.01 -23.04 29.88
CA GLY A 332 33.91 -24.19 29.92
C GLY A 332 33.88 -25.01 28.60
N LYS A 333 33.52 -26.25 28.64
CA LYS A 333 33.51 -27.15 27.46
C LYS A 333 32.51 -26.69 26.35
N TYR A 334 31.56 -25.85 26.66
CA TYR A 334 30.61 -25.31 25.69
C TYR A 334 31.08 -24.01 25.03
N ALA A 335 32.17 -23.40 25.52
CA ALA A 335 32.67 -22.14 24.99
C ALA A 335 32.95 -22.20 23.49
N GLY A 336 32.57 -21.16 22.76
CA GLY A 336 32.70 -21.07 21.31
C GLY A 336 31.69 -21.85 20.48
N MET A 337 30.84 -22.70 21.08
CA MET A 337 29.74 -23.36 20.39
C MET A 337 28.65 -22.36 20.02
N THR A 338 28.00 -22.54 18.88
CA THR A 338 26.76 -21.82 18.55
C THR A 338 25.66 -22.22 19.54
N THR A 339 24.60 -21.40 19.65
CA THR A 339 23.44 -21.67 20.53
C THR A 339 22.84 -23.06 20.28
N LEU A 340 22.72 -23.47 19.01
CA LEU A 340 22.17 -24.79 18.65
C LEU A 340 23.09 -25.96 18.97
N GLU A 341 24.40 -25.79 18.79
CA GLU A 341 25.40 -26.80 19.17
C GLU A 341 25.45 -26.98 20.70
N ALA A 342 25.47 -25.86 21.43
CA ALA A 342 25.43 -25.83 22.88
C ALA A 342 24.15 -26.45 23.43
N ARG A 343 23.00 -26.15 22.86
CA ARG A 343 21.72 -26.80 23.24
C ARG A 343 21.80 -28.31 23.15
N LYS A 344 22.34 -28.84 22.04
CA LYS A 344 22.48 -30.31 21.88
C LYS A 344 23.43 -30.91 22.91
N ALA A 345 24.57 -30.24 23.15
CA ALA A 345 25.56 -30.71 24.10
C ALA A 345 25.05 -30.66 25.55
N ILE A 346 24.43 -29.56 25.95
CA ILE A 346 23.84 -29.37 27.28
C ILE A 346 22.74 -30.41 27.54
N LEU A 347 21.84 -30.62 26.57
CA LEU A 347 20.80 -31.64 26.71
C LEU A 347 21.33 -33.07 26.85
N ALA A 348 22.42 -33.41 26.16
CA ALA A 348 23.09 -34.67 26.29
C ALA A 348 23.65 -34.84 27.71
N ASP A 349 24.33 -33.82 28.23
CA ASP A 349 24.91 -33.87 29.60
C ASP A 349 23.82 -33.89 30.69
N LEU A 350 22.73 -33.14 30.51
CA LEU A 350 21.58 -33.16 31.42
C LEU A 350 20.90 -34.53 31.45
N LYS A 351 20.84 -35.19 30.30
CA LYS A 351 20.30 -36.58 30.20
C LYS A 351 21.22 -37.56 30.89
N GLU A 352 22.53 -37.49 30.68
CA GLU A 352 23.52 -38.32 31.34
C GLU A 352 23.52 -38.13 32.86
N GLY A 353 23.38 -36.87 33.30
CA GLY A 353 23.30 -36.51 34.76
C GLY A 353 21.93 -36.82 35.40
N GLY A 354 20.92 -37.27 34.64
CA GLY A 354 19.58 -37.54 35.16
C GLY A 354 18.74 -36.29 35.43
N PHE A 355 19.12 -35.14 34.90
CA PHE A 355 18.42 -33.84 35.08
C PHE A 355 17.46 -33.52 33.94
N LEU A 356 17.43 -34.26 32.85
CA LEU A 356 16.42 -34.15 31.78
C LEU A 356 15.31 -35.17 32.00
N LYS A 357 14.10 -34.72 32.35
CA LYS A 357 12.96 -35.55 32.64
C LYS A 357 12.20 -35.96 31.38
N GLU A 358 11.79 -34.98 30.57
CA GLU A 358 10.92 -35.18 29.43
C GLU A 358 11.20 -34.18 28.36
N ILE A 359 10.81 -34.47 27.10
CA ILE A 359 10.84 -33.56 25.95
C ILE A 359 9.44 -33.57 25.35
N GLU A 360 8.75 -32.43 25.48
CA GLU A 360 7.41 -32.22 24.94
C GLU A 360 7.50 -31.38 23.63
N PRO A 361 7.07 -31.91 22.49
CA PRO A 361 7.05 -31.17 21.24
C PRO A 361 6.15 -29.93 21.33
N LEU A 362 6.62 -28.80 20.83
CA LEU A 362 5.91 -27.52 20.85
C LEU A 362 6.10 -26.79 19.54
N LYS A 363 5.01 -26.21 19.04
CA LYS A 363 5.11 -25.15 18.03
C LYS A 363 5.04 -23.80 18.71
N HIS A 364 6.00 -22.95 18.47
CA HIS A 364 6.06 -21.64 19.09
C HIS A 364 6.58 -20.57 18.12
N GLU A 365 6.21 -19.33 18.40
CA GLU A 365 6.72 -18.18 17.66
C GLU A 365 8.15 -17.87 18.10
N VAL A 366 9.06 -17.80 17.14
CA VAL A 366 10.47 -17.45 17.34
C VAL A 366 10.74 -16.11 16.67
N GLY A 367 11.28 -15.17 17.43
CA GLY A 367 11.68 -13.86 16.90
C GLY A 367 12.86 -14.01 15.93
N THR A 368 12.72 -13.44 14.76
CA THR A 368 13.74 -13.38 13.70
C THR A 368 14.02 -11.95 13.29
N CYS A 369 15.21 -11.70 12.82
CA CYS A 369 15.59 -10.40 12.28
C CYS A 369 14.86 -10.15 10.96
N TYR A 370 14.08 -9.09 10.86
CA TYR A 370 13.33 -8.71 9.65
C TYR A 370 14.20 -8.60 8.38
N ARG A 371 15.53 -8.52 8.55
CA ARG A 371 16.48 -8.30 7.45
C ARG A 371 17.17 -9.56 6.97
N CYS A 372 17.69 -10.37 7.88
CA CYS A 372 18.48 -11.57 7.54
C CYS A 372 17.77 -12.87 7.92
N HIS A 373 16.58 -12.80 8.54
CA HIS A 373 15.76 -13.92 9.02
C HIS A 373 16.48 -14.87 10.00
N SER A 374 17.63 -14.46 10.53
CA SER A 374 18.30 -15.17 11.60
C SER A 374 17.53 -15.00 12.90
N THR A 375 17.51 -16.05 13.73
CA THR A 375 16.94 -15.98 15.07
C THR A 375 17.64 -14.88 15.87
N ILE A 376 16.88 -14.03 16.52
CA ILE A 376 17.41 -13.01 17.42
C ILE A 376 17.75 -13.60 18.78
N GLU A 377 18.74 -13.00 19.45
CA GLU A 377 19.13 -13.36 20.80
C GLU A 377 18.82 -12.16 21.73
N PRO A 378 17.79 -12.23 22.57
CA PRO A 378 17.63 -11.25 23.63
C PRO A 378 18.86 -11.27 24.53
N MET A 379 19.47 -10.08 24.77
CA MET A 379 20.61 -9.98 25.67
C MET A 379 20.73 -8.60 26.29
N VAL A 380 21.29 -8.52 27.47
CA VAL A 380 21.62 -7.25 28.11
C VAL A 380 22.85 -6.65 27.43
N SER A 381 22.71 -5.44 26.94
CA SER A 381 23.77 -4.69 26.26
C SER A 381 23.70 -3.22 26.59
N LYS A 382 24.88 -2.57 26.59
CA LYS A 382 25.02 -1.13 26.86
C LYS A 382 24.76 -0.35 25.60
N GLN A 383 23.57 0.27 25.53
CA GLN A 383 23.08 0.95 24.34
C GLN A 383 22.60 2.37 24.69
N TRP A 384 22.33 3.17 23.66
CA TRP A 384 21.66 4.45 23.79
C TRP A 384 20.15 4.28 23.62
N PHE A 385 19.39 4.93 24.48
CA PHE A 385 17.92 4.83 24.53
C PHE A 385 17.25 6.20 24.57
N VAL A 386 16.08 6.28 23.99
CA VAL A 386 15.12 7.39 24.16
C VAL A 386 14.04 6.95 25.13
N LYS A 387 13.79 7.75 26.18
CA LYS A 387 12.64 7.59 27.08
C LYS A 387 11.37 7.93 26.33
N MET A 388 10.54 6.93 26.07
CA MET A 388 9.38 7.10 25.20
C MET A 388 8.14 7.63 25.90
N GLU A 389 7.93 7.36 27.17
CA GLU A 389 6.71 7.76 27.90
C GLU A 389 6.39 9.26 27.78
N PRO A 390 7.35 10.20 28.02
CA PRO A 390 7.08 11.63 27.88
C PRO A 390 6.78 12.09 26.46
N LEU A 391 7.24 11.33 25.44
CA LEU A 391 7.03 11.63 24.03
C LEU A 391 5.73 11.00 23.50
N ALA A 392 5.37 9.83 24.03
CA ALA A 392 4.19 9.10 23.61
C ALA A 392 2.88 9.77 24.06
N LYS A 393 2.85 10.33 25.28
CA LYS A 393 1.64 10.94 25.84
C LYS A 393 1.07 12.07 24.97
N PRO A 394 1.82 13.12 24.57
CA PRO A 394 1.31 14.15 23.68
C PRO A 394 0.90 13.61 22.30
N ALA A 395 1.59 12.58 21.80
CA ALA A 395 1.29 11.95 20.52
C ALA A 395 -0.04 11.18 20.53
N ILE A 396 -0.36 10.50 21.63
CA ILE A 396 -1.66 9.87 21.86
C ILE A 396 -2.76 10.93 21.92
N GLU A 397 -2.55 11.98 22.73
CA GLU A 397 -3.52 13.06 22.93
C GLU A 397 -3.85 13.80 21.63
N SER A 398 -2.88 14.03 20.75
CA SER A 398 -3.09 14.72 19.47
C SER A 398 -4.02 13.93 18.54
N VAL A 399 -3.90 12.60 18.51
CA VAL A 399 -4.80 11.75 17.73
C VAL A 399 -6.18 11.64 18.40
N GLU A 400 -6.25 11.52 19.73
CA GLU A 400 -7.53 11.48 20.45
C GLU A 400 -8.33 12.78 20.32
N LYS A 401 -7.67 13.93 20.22
CA LYS A 401 -8.30 15.25 19.97
C LYS A 401 -8.70 15.45 18.50
N GLY A 402 -8.21 14.62 17.59
CA GLY A 402 -8.48 14.72 16.18
C GLY A 402 -7.60 15.73 15.42
N ASP A 403 -6.49 16.17 16.02
CA ASP A 403 -5.49 17.00 15.34
C ASP A 403 -4.85 16.21 14.18
N ILE A 404 -4.75 14.89 14.34
CA ILE A 404 -4.29 13.96 13.30
C ILE A 404 -5.36 12.90 13.07
N LYS A 405 -5.74 12.69 11.82
CA LYS A 405 -6.75 11.72 11.41
C LYS A 405 -6.12 10.60 10.57
N PHE A 406 -6.55 9.36 10.81
CA PHE A 406 -6.22 8.22 9.97
C PHE A 406 -7.34 7.91 8.98
N VAL A 407 -7.00 7.75 7.73
CA VAL A 407 -7.94 7.33 6.69
C VAL A 407 -7.44 6.00 6.09
N PRO A 408 -8.21 4.91 6.24
CA PRO A 408 -9.48 4.81 6.99
C PRO A 408 -9.27 4.78 8.52
N GLU A 409 -10.29 5.21 9.24
CA GLU A 409 -10.27 5.40 10.71
C GLU A 409 -9.87 4.14 11.50
N ARG A 410 -10.12 2.94 10.97
CA ARG A 410 -9.77 1.68 11.64
C ARG A 410 -8.29 1.59 12.02
N PHE A 411 -7.38 2.27 11.32
CA PHE A 411 -5.95 2.27 11.63
C PHE A 411 -5.57 3.14 12.83
N THR A 412 -6.46 4.01 13.30
CA THR A 412 -6.29 4.71 14.58
C THR A 412 -6.07 3.72 15.72
N LYS A 413 -6.80 2.59 15.72
CA LYS A 413 -6.63 1.55 16.75
C LYS A 413 -5.24 0.93 16.71
N ASN A 414 -4.69 0.69 15.51
CA ASN A 414 -3.35 0.13 15.35
C ASN A 414 -2.29 1.09 15.92
N TYR A 415 -2.39 2.37 15.56
CA TYR A 415 -1.52 3.41 16.08
C TYR A 415 -1.60 3.51 17.62
N MET A 416 -2.83 3.58 18.18
CA MET A 416 -3.05 3.71 19.61
C MET A 416 -2.50 2.50 20.39
N ASN A 417 -2.69 1.29 19.88
CA ASN A 417 -2.13 0.08 20.49
C ASN A 417 -0.60 0.13 20.52
N TRP A 418 0.02 0.58 19.43
CA TRP A 418 1.46 0.74 19.38
C TRP A 418 1.96 1.76 20.39
N MET A 419 1.37 2.96 20.43
CA MET A 419 1.82 4.06 21.28
C MET A 419 1.60 3.78 22.78
N LYS A 420 0.48 3.14 23.16
CA LYS A 420 0.16 2.80 24.56
C LYS A 420 1.07 1.71 25.13
N ASN A 421 1.65 0.87 24.27
CA ASN A 421 2.54 -0.23 24.67
C ASN A 421 4.01 0.05 24.33
N THR A 422 4.36 1.29 23.98
CA THR A 422 5.74 1.61 23.59
C THR A 422 6.67 1.52 24.79
N ARG A 423 7.87 0.98 24.58
CA ARG A 423 8.98 0.92 25.54
C ARG A 423 10.05 1.92 25.15
N ASP A 424 11.05 2.11 26.02
CA ASP A 424 12.21 2.92 25.68
C ASP A 424 12.88 2.42 24.41
N TRP A 425 13.09 3.34 23.47
CA TRP A 425 13.57 3.01 22.13
C TRP A 425 15.09 2.95 22.10
N CYS A 426 15.63 1.79 21.80
CA CYS A 426 17.05 1.59 21.52
C CYS A 426 17.43 2.24 20.18
N ILE A 427 18.27 3.28 20.23
CA ILE A 427 18.63 4.08 19.05
C ILE A 427 20.05 3.84 18.52
N SER A 428 20.90 3.12 19.23
CA SER A 428 22.26 2.82 18.77
C SER A 428 22.30 1.54 17.93
N ARG A 429 23.12 1.57 16.88
CA ARG A 429 23.41 0.42 15.99
C ARG A 429 24.91 0.29 15.81
N GLN A 430 25.44 -0.91 15.87
CA GLN A 430 26.85 -1.25 15.70
C GLN A 430 27.21 -1.33 14.22
N LEU A 431 26.89 -0.29 13.48
CA LEU A 431 27.06 -0.16 12.04
C LEU A 431 28.07 0.94 11.72
N TRP A 432 28.57 0.96 10.49
CA TRP A 432 29.41 2.06 9.99
C TRP A 432 28.60 3.00 9.10
N TRP A 433 27.56 2.51 8.44
CA TRP A 433 26.71 3.30 7.58
C TRP A 433 25.53 3.90 8.35
N GLY A 434 25.51 5.20 8.49
CA GLY A 434 24.45 5.96 9.18
C GLY A 434 25.01 7.20 9.88
N HIS A 435 24.15 7.88 10.62
CA HIS A 435 24.54 9.03 11.46
C HIS A 435 25.33 8.54 12.68
N GLN A 436 26.60 8.82 12.72
CA GLN A 436 27.42 8.47 13.90
C GLN A 436 26.93 9.25 15.12
N ILE A 437 26.86 8.57 16.27
CA ILE A 437 26.34 9.14 17.51
C ILE A 437 27.21 10.33 17.92
N PRO A 438 26.62 11.53 18.17
CA PRO A 438 27.37 12.75 18.49
C PRO A 438 27.70 12.81 19.98
N ALA A 439 28.39 11.77 20.47
CA ALA A 439 28.85 11.65 21.84
C ALA A 439 30.35 11.26 21.86
N TRP A 440 31.10 11.86 22.77
CA TRP A 440 32.54 11.61 22.95
C TRP A 440 32.84 11.19 24.38
N TYR A 441 33.74 10.25 24.54
CA TYR A 441 34.19 9.73 25.81
C TYR A 441 35.54 10.28 26.13
N CYS A 442 35.70 10.89 27.31
CA CYS A 442 36.98 11.36 27.77
C CYS A 442 37.79 10.19 28.29
N ASP A 443 38.94 9.89 27.68
CA ASP A 443 39.83 8.81 28.08
C ASP A 443 40.48 9.08 29.45
N ASP A 444 40.60 10.37 29.88
CA ASP A 444 41.23 10.74 31.11
C ASP A 444 40.34 10.60 32.35
N CYS A 445 39.02 10.91 32.23
CA CYS A 445 38.13 10.91 33.38
C CYS A 445 36.83 10.11 33.18
N GLY A 446 36.59 9.51 32.00
CA GLY A 446 35.43 8.73 31.71
C GLY A 446 34.13 9.55 31.46
N GLU A 447 34.22 10.88 31.41
CA GLU A 447 33.05 11.74 31.16
C GLU A 447 32.50 11.53 29.75
N THR A 448 31.19 11.56 29.63
CA THR A 448 30.48 11.55 28.32
C THR A 448 30.12 12.97 27.91
N VAL A 449 30.66 13.43 26.80
CA VAL A 449 30.38 14.75 26.24
C VAL A 449 29.52 14.62 25.00
N VAL A 450 28.33 15.20 25.04
CA VAL A 450 27.40 15.21 23.90
C VAL A 450 27.45 16.60 23.27
N ALA A 451 27.71 16.68 21.97
CA ALA A 451 27.84 17.95 21.25
C ALA A 451 27.52 17.74 19.75
N LYS A 452 27.17 18.81 19.03
CA LYS A 452 26.92 18.74 17.56
C LYS A 452 28.21 18.54 16.75
N SER A 453 29.32 18.98 17.28
CA SER A 453 30.64 18.86 16.68
C SER A 453 31.65 18.34 17.69
N ALA A 454 32.77 17.80 17.18
CA ALA A 454 33.84 17.26 18.04
C ALA A 454 34.30 18.32 19.04
N PRO A 455 34.19 18.09 20.38
CA PRO A 455 34.67 19.01 21.37
C PRO A 455 36.20 19.02 21.43
N CYS A 456 36.82 20.19 21.64
CA CYS A 456 38.28 20.31 21.76
C CYS A 456 38.81 19.81 23.08
N THR A 457 38.03 19.94 24.14
CA THR A 457 38.40 19.56 25.50
C THR A 457 37.23 19.00 26.29
N CYS A 458 37.52 18.11 27.23
CA CYS A 458 36.51 17.62 28.19
C CYS A 458 36.07 18.74 29.13
N PRO A 459 34.78 19.05 29.28
CA PRO A 459 34.29 20.11 30.15
C PRO A 459 34.54 19.82 31.65
N LYS A 460 34.75 18.54 32.01
CA LYS A 460 34.93 18.13 33.38
C LYS A 460 36.38 18.18 33.84
N CYS A 461 37.31 17.71 33.05
CA CYS A 461 38.72 17.59 33.44
C CYS A 461 39.70 18.42 32.58
N GLY A 462 39.26 19.03 31.51
CA GLY A 462 40.11 19.77 30.58
C GLY A 462 40.95 18.88 29.65
N GLY A 463 40.84 17.58 29.73
CA GLY A 463 41.58 16.63 28.89
C GLY A 463 41.18 16.74 27.40
N THR A 464 42.17 16.45 26.53
CA THR A 464 41.98 16.58 25.07
C THR A 464 41.78 15.23 24.37
N ARG A 465 41.94 14.14 25.12
CA ARG A 465 41.71 12.79 24.57
C ARG A 465 40.24 12.42 24.64
N LEU A 466 39.54 12.68 23.53
CA LEU A 466 38.11 12.43 23.39
C LEU A 466 37.89 11.48 22.21
N THR A 467 37.30 10.34 22.49
CA THR A 467 36.96 9.33 21.48
C THR A 467 35.48 9.35 21.19
N GLN A 468 35.08 9.53 19.91
CA GLN A 468 33.68 9.52 19.52
C GLN A 468 33.11 8.11 19.63
N ASP A 469 31.84 8.03 20.00
CA ASP A 469 31.08 6.77 20.00
C ASP A 469 31.18 6.12 18.61
N PRO A 470 31.56 4.83 18.50
CA PRO A 470 31.71 4.16 17.21
C PRO A 470 30.38 3.81 16.53
N ASP A 471 29.29 3.78 17.29
CA ASP A 471 27.98 3.35 16.83
C ASP A 471 27.30 4.44 16.00
N THR A 472 26.32 4.03 15.22
CA THR A 472 25.44 4.93 14.45
C THR A 472 24.03 4.91 15.03
N LEU A 473 23.25 5.92 14.68
CA LEU A 473 21.83 5.99 15.05
C LEU A 473 20.99 5.07 14.17
N ASP A 474 19.92 4.56 14.73
CA ASP A 474 18.84 3.89 14.01
C ASP A 474 18.35 4.75 12.84
N THR A 475 18.10 4.16 11.68
CA THR A 475 17.61 4.87 10.49
C THR A 475 16.31 5.61 10.80
N TRP A 476 15.46 5.05 11.66
CA TRP A 476 14.20 5.66 12.06
C TRP A 476 14.36 6.93 12.88
N PHE A 477 15.52 7.17 13.46
CA PHE A 477 15.83 8.40 14.19
C PHE A 477 15.89 9.62 13.27
N SER A 478 16.52 9.48 12.10
CA SER A 478 16.53 10.53 11.08
C SER A 478 15.22 10.60 10.28
N SER A 479 14.66 9.45 9.93
CA SER A 479 13.40 9.37 9.16
C SER A 479 12.22 9.98 9.92
N ALA A 480 12.23 9.95 11.25
CA ALA A 480 11.22 10.60 12.10
C ALA A 480 11.17 12.13 11.97
N LEU A 481 12.24 12.76 11.50
CA LEU A 481 12.35 14.20 11.35
C LEU A 481 11.91 14.68 9.95
N TRP A 482 11.60 13.76 9.05
CA TRP A 482 11.37 14.00 7.63
C TRP A 482 10.39 15.14 7.33
N PRO A 483 9.23 15.29 7.99
CA PRO A 483 8.27 16.33 7.68
C PRO A 483 8.78 17.76 7.86
N PHE A 484 9.78 17.97 8.72
CA PHE A 484 10.31 19.30 9.03
C PHE A 484 11.80 19.47 8.72
N SER A 485 12.60 18.40 8.81
CA SER A 485 14.02 18.50 8.43
C SER A 485 14.20 18.75 6.92
N THR A 486 13.31 18.19 6.10
CA THR A 486 13.32 18.42 4.64
C THR A 486 12.99 19.86 4.26
N LEU A 487 12.28 20.59 5.12
CA LEU A 487 11.87 21.98 4.94
C LEU A 487 12.82 22.98 5.63
N GLY A 488 13.96 22.50 6.13
CA GLY A 488 15.04 23.35 6.63
C GLY A 488 15.20 23.44 8.14
N TRP A 489 14.33 22.76 8.95
CA TRP A 489 14.57 22.69 10.39
C TRP A 489 15.95 22.04 10.67
N PRO A 490 16.77 22.53 11.64
CA PRO A 490 16.44 23.41 12.77
C PRO A 490 16.53 24.91 12.49
N ASN A 491 16.71 25.35 11.26
CA ASN A 491 16.63 26.76 10.93
C ASN A 491 15.16 27.22 10.94
N GLU A 492 14.74 27.81 12.08
CA GLU A 492 13.36 28.31 12.24
C GLU A 492 13.01 29.50 11.34
N GLU A 493 14.03 30.13 10.73
CA GLU A 493 13.85 31.23 9.77
C GLU A 493 13.67 30.72 8.32
N SER A 494 13.73 29.40 8.07
CA SER A 494 13.48 28.81 6.74
C SER A 494 12.10 29.21 6.22
N GLU A 495 12.07 29.78 5.03
CA GLU A 495 10.84 30.18 4.35
C GLU A 495 9.95 28.96 4.06
N ASP A 496 10.56 27.87 3.59
CA ASP A 496 9.86 26.62 3.34
C ASP A 496 9.25 26.03 4.63
N LEU A 497 9.99 26.07 5.74
CA LEU A 497 9.47 25.58 7.03
C LEU A 497 8.29 26.43 7.52
N LYS A 498 8.38 27.74 7.41
CA LYS A 498 7.31 28.66 7.85
C LYS A 498 6.03 28.52 7.05
N TYR A 499 6.15 28.24 5.75
CA TYR A 499 5.00 28.21 4.84
C TYR A 499 4.43 26.80 4.63
N PHE A 500 5.27 25.77 4.46
CA PHE A 500 4.85 24.42 4.09
C PHE A 500 4.72 23.45 5.27
N TYR A 501 5.12 23.84 6.47
CA TYR A 501 4.98 23.02 7.67
C TYR A 501 3.96 23.63 8.66
N PRO A 502 3.04 22.84 9.25
CA PRO A 502 2.86 21.38 9.09
C PRO A 502 2.50 20.96 7.67
N THR A 503 2.88 19.72 7.30
CA THR A 503 2.45 19.14 6.05
C THR A 503 0.96 18.75 6.13
N ASN A 504 0.30 18.50 4.99
CA ASN A 504 -1.14 18.25 5.00
C ASN A 504 -1.47 16.76 5.08
N THR A 505 -0.92 15.99 4.17
CA THR A 505 -1.24 14.57 4.07
C THR A 505 0.04 13.75 4.05
N LEU A 506 0.07 12.71 4.86
CA LEU A 506 1.04 11.63 4.75
C LEU A 506 0.35 10.44 4.08
N VAL A 507 0.91 9.93 2.99
CA VAL A 507 0.44 8.70 2.34
C VAL A 507 1.45 7.60 2.63
N THR A 508 1.01 6.43 3.09
CA THR A 508 1.92 5.33 3.41
C THR A 508 1.18 3.99 3.55
N GLY A 509 1.92 2.89 3.51
CA GLY A 509 1.40 1.56 3.82
C GLY A 509 1.11 1.37 5.31
N TYR A 510 0.16 0.49 5.62
CA TYR A 510 -0.19 0.20 7.02
C TYR A 510 0.93 -0.49 7.80
N ASP A 511 1.87 -1.12 7.14
CA ASP A 511 2.97 -1.89 7.74
C ASP A 511 4.03 -1.03 8.42
N ILE A 512 4.08 0.28 8.12
CA ILE A 512 5.03 1.22 8.75
C ILE A 512 4.38 2.26 9.68
N ILE A 513 3.15 2.03 10.13
CA ILE A 513 2.49 2.92 11.12
C ILE A 513 3.33 3.00 12.41
N GLY A 514 3.75 1.88 12.96
CA GLY A 514 4.59 1.82 14.16
C GLY A 514 6.02 2.29 13.93
N PHE A 515 6.57 2.03 12.75
CA PHE A 515 7.97 2.35 12.44
C PHE A 515 8.18 3.83 12.13
N TRP A 516 7.33 4.40 11.31
CA TRP A 516 7.55 5.73 10.76
C TRP A 516 6.51 6.75 11.19
N VAL A 517 5.22 6.46 11.02
CA VAL A 517 4.15 7.41 11.32
C VAL A 517 4.18 7.83 12.79
N SER A 518 4.24 6.87 13.72
CA SER A 518 4.29 7.15 15.15
C SER A 518 5.50 8.01 15.53
N ARG A 519 6.66 7.71 14.93
CA ARG A 519 7.91 8.42 15.19
C ARG A 519 7.88 9.85 14.67
N MET A 520 7.29 10.09 13.49
CA MET A 520 7.10 11.45 12.98
C MET A 520 6.15 12.26 13.88
N ILE A 521 5.08 11.66 14.36
CA ILE A 521 4.09 12.34 15.21
C ILE A 521 4.73 12.82 16.52
N PHE A 522 5.37 11.93 17.29
CA PHE A 522 5.98 12.38 18.55
C PHE A 522 7.17 13.32 18.32
N SER A 523 7.94 13.15 17.24
CA SER A 523 9.04 14.05 16.91
C SER A 523 8.56 15.44 16.52
N GLY A 524 7.54 15.56 15.66
CA GLY A 524 6.93 16.82 15.30
C GLY A 524 6.46 17.58 16.54
N LEU A 525 5.70 16.94 17.40
CA LEU A 525 5.20 17.53 18.65
C LEU A 525 6.34 17.93 19.61
N ALA A 526 7.37 17.09 19.76
CA ALA A 526 8.46 17.32 20.71
C ALA A 526 9.42 18.44 20.28
N TYR A 527 9.63 18.62 18.96
CA TYR A 527 10.67 19.53 18.45
C TYR A 527 10.12 20.81 17.83
N THR A 528 8.93 20.76 17.24
CA THR A 528 8.28 21.93 16.62
C THR A 528 7.07 22.42 17.38
N GLY A 529 6.56 21.64 18.35
CA GLY A 529 5.34 21.94 19.10
C GLY A 529 4.05 21.78 18.29
N LYS A 530 4.13 21.21 17.08
CA LYS A 530 3.00 21.05 16.15
C LYS A 530 2.88 19.61 15.68
N ALA A 531 1.64 19.16 15.42
CA ALA A 531 1.42 17.94 14.67
C ALA A 531 2.08 18.04 13.29
N PRO A 532 2.81 17.00 12.84
CA PRO A 532 3.59 17.12 11.62
C PRO A 532 2.74 17.07 10.33
N PHE A 533 1.52 16.59 10.40
CA PHE A 533 0.54 16.47 9.32
C PHE A 533 -0.88 16.35 9.88
N ASP A 534 -1.88 16.70 9.05
CA ASP A 534 -3.29 16.67 9.45
C ASP A 534 -3.90 15.27 9.24
N THR A 535 -3.54 14.61 8.15
CA THR A 535 -4.12 13.33 7.74
C THR A 535 -3.07 12.31 7.38
N VAL A 536 -3.29 11.08 7.85
CA VAL A 536 -2.51 9.89 7.46
C VAL A 536 -3.40 9.02 6.58
N CYS A 537 -3.17 9.08 5.28
CA CYS A 537 -3.85 8.26 4.28
C CYS A 537 -3.12 6.91 4.15
N ILE A 538 -3.76 5.86 4.60
CA ILE A 538 -3.19 4.52 4.60
C ILE A 538 -3.65 3.74 3.37
N HIS A 539 -2.70 3.19 2.63
CA HIS A 539 -2.97 2.24 1.57
C HIS A 539 -2.61 0.80 1.98
N GLY A 540 -3.18 -0.16 1.28
CA GLY A 540 -2.83 -1.57 1.42
C GLY A 540 -1.58 -1.95 0.63
N ILE A 541 -1.11 -3.17 0.79
CA ILE A 541 0.01 -3.70 0.03
C ILE A 541 -0.45 -4.32 -1.30
N VAL A 542 0.45 -4.31 -2.28
CA VAL A 542 0.20 -4.97 -3.56
C VAL A 542 0.61 -6.44 -3.45
N ARG A 543 -0.34 -7.32 -3.75
CA ARG A 543 -0.16 -8.78 -3.74
C ARG A 543 -0.09 -9.32 -5.17
N ASP A 544 0.47 -10.49 -5.34
CA ASP A 544 0.45 -11.18 -6.63
C ASP A 544 -0.98 -11.65 -7.01
N SER A 545 -1.13 -12.20 -8.18
CA SER A 545 -2.42 -12.70 -8.69
C SER A 545 -3.05 -13.79 -7.82
N GLN A 546 -2.25 -14.50 -7.00
CA GLN A 546 -2.69 -15.52 -6.06
C GLN A 546 -2.98 -14.96 -4.66
N GLY A 547 -2.78 -13.65 -4.44
CA GLY A 547 -3.00 -12.99 -3.16
C GLY A 547 -1.84 -13.10 -2.16
N ARG A 548 -0.66 -13.57 -2.58
CA ARG A 548 0.53 -13.65 -1.74
C ARG A 548 1.27 -12.31 -1.74
N LYS A 549 1.90 -11.95 -0.62
CA LYS A 549 2.80 -10.79 -0.54
C LYS A 549 3.93 -10.96 -1.55
N MET A 550 4.20 -9.92 -2.34
CA MET A 550 5.33 -9.93 -3.27
C MET A 550 6.64 -9.81 -2.49
N SER A 551 7.59 -10.69 -2.79
CA SER A 551 8.93 -10.64 -2.20
C SER A 551 9.97 -11.14 -3.19
N LYS A 552 11.22 -10.69 -3.01
CA LYS A 552 12.35 -11.16 -3.83
C LYS A 552 12.65 -12.66 -3.60
N SER A 553 12.43 -13.13 -2.38
CA SER A 553 12.66 -14.55 -2.01
C SER A 553 11.66 -15.50 -2.67
N LEU A 554 10.42 -15.06 -2.91
CA LEU A 554 9.40 -15.85 -3.62
C LEU A 554 9.49 -15.73 -5.15
N GLY A 555 10.31 -14.82 -5.68
CA GLY A 555 10.45 -14.59 -7.10
C GLY A 555 9.16 -14.10 -7.78
N ASN A 556 8.18 -13.60 -7.02
CA ASN A 556 6.89 -13.13 -7.51
C ASN A 556 6.80 -11.59 -7.59
N GLY A 557 7.94 -10.89 -7.41
CA GLY A 557 8.02 -9.44 -7.54
C GLY A 557 7.88 -9.01 -8.99
N ILE A 558 7.09 -7.98 -9.24
CA ILE A 558 6.89 -7.38 -10.57
C ILE A 558 7.61 -6.04 -10.58
N ASP A 559 8.47 -5.83 -11.58
CA ASP A 559 9.15 -4.54 -11.79
C ASP A 559 8.17 -3.55 -12.47
N PRO A 560 7.87 -2.40 -11.83
CA PRO A 560 7.03 -1.38 -12.44
C PRO A 560 7.54 -0.90 -13.81
N LEU A 561 8.87 -0.85 -14.02
CA LEU A 561 9.44 -0.41 -15.30
C LEU A 561 9.16 -1.37 -16.44
N GLU A 562 9.12 -2.67 -16.18
CA GLU A 562 8.76 -3.67 -17.20
C GLU A 562 7.31 -3.48 -17.65
N VAL A 563 6.41 -3.22 -16.69
CA VAL A 563 5.00 -2.94 -16.99
C VAL A 563 4.85 -1.62 -17.75
N ILE A 564 5.57 -0.56 -17.35
CA ILE A 564 5.58 0.73 -18.05
C ILE A 564 6.09 0.56 -19.49
N ALA A 565 7.17 -0.20 -19.69
CA ALA A 565 7.72 -0.43 -21.03
C ALA A 565 6.74 -1.17 -21.97
N GLN A 566 5.89 -2.01 -21.41
CA GLN A 566 4.92 -2.80 -22.19
C GLN A 566 3.59 -2.10 -22.42
N TYR A 567 3.09 -1.35 -21.41
CA TYR A 567 1.72 -0.83 -21.40
C TYR A 567 1.64 0.70 -21.29
N GLY A 568 2.73 1.37 -20.90
CA GLY A 568 2.78 2.79 -20.56
C GLY A 568 2.55 3.06 -19.08
N ALA A 569 3.06 4.21 -18.63
CA ALA A 569 2.94 4.65 -17.24
C ALA A 569 1.49 4.94 -16.84
N ASP A 570 0.72 5.58 -17.70
CA ASP A 570 -0.69 5.89 -17.45
C ASP A 570 -1.54 4.65 -17.22
N ALA A 571 -1.29 3.56 -17.97
CA ALA A 571 -2.00 2.30 -17.80
C ALA A 571 -1.69 1.65 -16.44
N LEU A 572 -0.43 1.68 -16.02
CA LEU A 572 -0.03 1.19 -14.71
C LEU A 572 -0.65 2.03 -13.59
N ARG A 573 -0.52 3.35 -13.65
CA ARG A 573 -1.07 4.29 -12.65
C ARG A 573 -2.57 4.09 -12.47
N PHE A 574 -3.30 4.02 -13.57
CA PHE A 574 -4.75 3.84 -13.53
C PHE A 574 -5.13 2.51 -12.89
N MET A 575 -4.47 1.40 -13.29
CA MET A 575 -4.70 0.09 -12.70
C MET A 575 -4.43 0.05 -11.19
N LEU A 576 -3.41 0.78 -10.71
CA LEU A 576 -3.04 0.82 -9.29
C LEU A 576 -4.08 1.53 -8.40
N VAL A 577 -4.97 2.32 -8.98
CA VAL A 577 -5.99 3.02 -8.21
C VAL A 577 -7.41 2.59 -8.56
N ASP A 578 -7.66 2.11 -9.79
CA ASP A 578 -8.99 1.69 -10.21
C ASP A 578 -9.51 0.51 -9.37
N GLY A 579 -10.64 0.74 -8.70
CA GLY A 579 -11.25 -0.21 -7.78
C GLY A 579 -10.49 -0.38 -6.46
N SER A 580 -9.51 0.48 -6.16
CA SER A 580 -8.86 0.51 -4.86
C SER A 580 -9.81 1.04 -3.79
N THR A 581 -9.65 0.52 -2.57
CA THR A 581 -10.34 1.01 -1.37
C THR A 581 -9.31 1.37 -0.32
N PRO A 582 -9.41 2.52 0.36
CA PRO A 582 -8.43 2.94 1.35
C PRO A 582 -8.10 1.84 2.37
N GLY A 583 -6.81 1.59 2.57
CA GLY A 583 -6.29 0.62 3.53
C GLY A 583 -6.48 -0.85 3.20
N ASN A 584 -7.05 -1.21 2.06
CA ASN A 584 -7.20 -2.59 1.63
C ASN A 584 -6.09 -3.01 0.67
N ASP A 585 -5.64 -4.26 0.81
CA ASP A 585 -4.69 -4.86 -0.11
C ASP A 585 -5.30 -4.98 -1.52
N MET A 586 -4.47 -4.78 -2.51
CA MET A 586 -4.86 -4.98 -3.90
C MET A 586 -4.08 -6.13 -4.54
N ARG A 587 -4.69 -6.77 -5.52
CA ARG A 587 -4.02 -7.79 -6.33
C ARG A 587 -3.60 -7.19 -7.67
N TYR A 588 -2.34 -7.36 -8.01
CA TYR A 588 -1.88 -7.04 -9.36
C TYR A 588 -2.59 -7.91 -10.40
N SER A 589 -3.02 -7.29 -11.47
CA SER A 589 -3.69 -7.97 -12.56
C SER A 589 -3.27 -7.38 -13.90
N GLU A 590 -2.57 -8.16 -14.71
CA GLU A 590 -2.15 -7.77 -16.05
C GLU A 590 -3.36 -7.44 -16.94
N LYS A 591 -4.47 -8.18 -16.79
CA LYS A 591 -5.74 -7.90 -17.51
C LYS A 591 -6.29 -6.50 -17.20
N LYS A 592 -6.13 -6.02 -15.95
CA LYS A 592 -6.55 -4.66 -15.59
C LYS A 592 -5.62 -3.62 -16.21
N VAL A 593 -4.32 -3.88 -16.31
CA VAL A 593 -3.38 -3.00 -17.03
C VAL A 593 -3.74 -2.92 -18.51
N GLU A 594 -4.05 -4.07 -19.15
CA GLU A 594 -4.53 -4.10 -20.53
C GLU A 594 -5.85 -3.32 -20.71
N ALA A 595 -6.78 -3.44 -19.78
CA ALA A 595 -8.03 -2.68 -19.80
C ALA A 595 -7.76 -1.16 -19.72
N ALA A 596 -6.84 -0.73 -18.85
CA ALA A 596 -6.45 0.67 -18.75
C ALA A 596 -5.76 1.19 -20.03
N ARG A 597 -4.89 0.39 -20.66
CA ARG A 597 -4.32 0.71 -21.97
C ARG A 597 -5.41 0.83 -23.06
N ASN A 598 -6.40 -0.07 -23.06
CA ASN A 598 -7.50 -0.03 -24.01
C ASN A 598 -8.39 1.20 -23.80
N PHE A 599 -8.58 1.62 -22.55
CA PHE A 599 -9.23 2.87 -22.20
C PHE A 599 -8.46 4.09 -22.75
N ALA A 600 -7.15 4.14 -22.57
CA ALA A 600 -6.30 5.17 -23.19
C ALA A 600 -6.46 5.23 -24.70
N ASN A 601 -6.42 4.08 -25.38
CA ASN A 601 -6.62 4.00 -26.83
C ASN A 601 -8.03 4.44 -27.27
N LYS A 602 -9.07 4.14 -26.49
CA LYS A 602 -10.44 4.60 -26.78
C LYS A 602 -10.54 6.12 -26.68
N LEU A 603 -9.99 6.72 -25.63
CA LEU A 603 -9.93 8.17 -25.45
C LEU A 603 -9.13 8.84 -26.59
N TRP A 604 -7.99 8.27 -26.97
CA TRP A 604 -7.19 8.75 -28.08
C TRP A 604 -7.99 8.79 -29.40
N ASN A 605 -8.68 7.70 -29.72
CA ASN A 605 -9.49 7.63 -30.93
C ASN A 605 -10.71 8.56 -30.88
N ALA A 606 -11.33 8.73 -29.74
CA ALA A 606 -12.41 9.70 -29.51
C ALA A 606 -11.92 11.13 -29.78
N THR A 607 -10.76 11.50 -29.23
CA THR A 607 -10.15 12.82 -29.47
C THR A 607 -9.81 13.03 -30.94
N ARG A 608 -9.23 12.01 -31.60
CA ARG A 608 -8.98 12.08 -33.05
C ARG A 608 -10.25 12.29 -33.84
N PHE A 609 -11.33 11.60 -33.52
CA PHE A 609 -12.63 11.81 -34.17
C PHE A 609 -13.11 13.25 -34.01
N VAL A 610 -13.03 13.79 -32.79
CA VAL A 610 -13.43 15.20 -32.55
C VAL A 610 -12.60 16.15 -33.42
N LEU A 611 -11.26 16.07 -33.34
CA LEU A 611 -10.34 16.94 -34.08
C LEU A 611 -10.55 16.87 -35.59
N MET A 612 -10.82 15.69 -36.15
CA MET A 612 -11.09 15.50 -37.57
C MET A 612 -12.41 16.14 -38.06
N ASN A 613 -13.31 16.43 -37.14
CA ASN A 613 -14.61 17.06 -37.46
C ASN A 613 -14.63 18.58 -37.20
N LEU A 614 -13.50 19.17 -36.77
CA LEU A 614 -13.39 20.60 -36.56
C LEU A 614 -12.94 21.33 -37.83
N PRO A 615 -13.52 22.46 -38.20
CA PRO A 615 -13.03 23.34 -39.25
C PRO A 615 -11.74 24.04 -38.84
N GLU A 616 -10.97 24.54 -39.76
CA GLU A 616 -9.67 25.20 -39.48
C GLU A 616 -9.85 26.49 -38.62
N ASP A 617 -10.96 27.18 -38.78
CA ASP A 617 -11.32 28.42 -38.08
C ASP A 617 -12.16 28.19 -36.81
N PHE A 618 -12.23 26.96 -36.30
CA PHE A 618 -13.02 26.61 -35.13
C PHE A 618 -12.64 27.45 -33.91
N GLN A 619 -13.67 27.95 -33.23
CA GLN A 619 -13.55 28.74 -32.01
C GLN A 619 -14.10 27.93 -30.83
N PRO A 620 -13.29 27.60 -29.80
CA PRO A 620 -13.74 26.86 -28.63
C PRO A 620 -14.66 27.71 -27.75
N GLY A 621 -15.43 27.06 -26.90
CA GLY A 621 -16.36 27.68 -25.94
C GLY A 621 -17.78 27.15 -26.11
N LEU A 622 -18.52 27.07 -24.99
CA LEU A 622 -19.93 26.68 -25.04
C LEU A 622 -20.73 27.71 -25.80
N PRO A 623 -21.72 27.30 -26.64
CA PRO A 623 -22.73 28.19 -27.19
C PRO A 623 -23.68 28.67 -26.09
N GLY A 624 -24.55 29.66 -26.44
CA GLY A 624 -25.61 30.08 -25.52
C GLY A 624 -26.57 28.91 -25.22
N GLU A 625 -27.19 28.95 -24.06
CA GLU A 625 -28.10 27.90 -23.60
C GLU A 625 -29.27 27.66 -24.56
N ASP A 626 -29.75 28.72 -25.20
CA ASP A 626 -30.83 28.72 -26.22
C ASP A 626 -30.49 27.87 -27.45
N LYS A 627 -29.22 27.52 -27.66
CA LYS A 627 -28.74 26.71 -28.79
C LYS A 627 -28.52 25.26 -28.42
N LEU A 628 -28.52 24.95 -27.12
CA LEU A 628 -28.31 23.60 -26.61
C LEU A 628 -29.58 22.77 -26.75
N ASP A 629 -29.47 21.61 -27.38
CA ASP A 629 -30.58 20.65 -27.38
C ASP A 629 -30.55 19.80 -26.09
N MET A 630 -31.57 18.95 -25.94
CA MET A 630 -31.73 18.07 -24.76
C MET A 630 -30.51 17.13 -24.57
N SER A 631 -29.89 16.65 -25.67
CA SER A 631 -28.71 15.78 -25.58
C SER A 631 -27.44 16.53 -25.12
N ASP A 632 -27.30 17.79 -25.49
CA ASP A 632 -26.22 18.66 -25.04
C ASP A 632 -26.37 18.96 -23.54
N LYS A 633 -27.56 19.33 -23.10
CA LYS A 633 -27.86 19.55 -21.67
C LYS A 633 -27.65 18.28 -20.85
N TRP A 634 -28.04 17.12 -21.36
CA TRP A 634 -27.79 15.84 -20.73
C TRP A 634 -26.28 15.56 -20.49
N VAL A 635 -25.46 15.65 -21.54
CA VAL A 635 -24.02 15.34 -21.37
C VAL A 635 -23.31 16.37 -20.49
N LEU A 636 -23.69 17.65 -20.56
CA LEU A 636 -23.15 18.70 -19.70
C LEU A 636 -23.54 18.48 -18.23
N THR A 637 -24.78 18.09 -17.96
CA THR A 637 -25.25 17.72 -16.61
C THR A 637 -24.47 16.51 -16.07
N LYS A 638 -24.29 15.46 -16.87
CA LYS A 638 -23.48 14.29 -16.49
C LYS A 638 -22.04 14.66 -16.16
N LEU A 639 -21.41 15.49 -16.98
CA LEU A 639 -20.05 15.99 -16.73
C LEU A 639 -19.97 16.78 -15.43
N ASN A 640 -20.91 17.66 -15.20
CA ASN A 640 -21.01 18.49 -14.02
C ASN A 640 -21.15 17.66 -12.72
N GLN A 641 -22.03 16.65 -12.74
CA GLN A 641 -22.20 15.71 -11.65
C GLN A 641 -20.93 14.90 -11.37
N VAL A 642 -20.21 14.47 -12.41
CA VAL A 642 -18.96 13.74 -12.26
C VAL A 642 -17.87 14.66 -11.66
N ALA A 643 -17.79 15.91 -12.07
CA ALA A 643 -16.83 16.87 -11.51
C ALA A 643 -17.04 17.08 -10.00
N GLY A 644 -18.30 17.25 -9.58
CA GLY A 644 -18.64 17.35 -8.15
C GLY A 644 -18.31 16.08 -7.37
N ALA A 645 -18.75 14.94 -7.88
CA ALA A 645 -18.54 13.65 -7.23
C ALA A 645 -17.06 13.25 -7.15
N MET A 646 -16.23 13.58 -8.16
CA MET A 646 -14.79 13.35 -8.11
C MET A 646 -14.11 14.23 -7.07
N SER A 647 -14.51 15.50 -6.96
CA SER A 647 -13.97 16.41 -5.94
C SER A 647 -14.27 15.87 -4.54
N ASP A 648 -15.50 15.44 -4.29
CA ASP A 648 -15.91 14.84 -3.01
C ASP A 648 -15.13 13.56 -2.70
N ASN A 649 -15.03 12.63 -3.65
CA ASN A 649 -14.26 11.41 -3.45
C ASN A 649 -12.77 11.67 -3.17
N LEU A 650 -12.14 12.63 -3.87
CA LEU A 650 -10.73 12.96 -3.67
C LEU A 650 -10.49 13.64 -2.32
N ASP A 651 -11.40 14.48 -1.85
CA ASP A 651 -11.32 15.09 -0.52
C ASP A 651 -11.51 14.06 0.61
N HIS A 652 -12.18 12.93 0.32
CA HIS A 652 -12.29 11.78 1.23
C HIS A 652 -11.24 10.68 0.98
N TYR A 653 -10.24 10.93 0.12
CA TYR A 653 -9.19 9.97 -0.25
C TYR A 653 -9.70 8.69 -0.95
N GLU A 654 -10.88 8.73 -1.54
CA GLU A 654 -11.51 7.63 -2.27
C GLU A 654 -11.12 7.62 -3.76
N MET A 655 -9.82 7.57 -4.03
CA MET A 655 -9.27 7.71 -5.39
C MET A 655 -9.80 6.66 -6.36
N GLY A 656 -10.05 5.43 -5.88
CA GLY A 656 -10.61 4.37 -6.70
C GLY A 656 -12.03 4.66 -7.19
N LEU A 657 -12.86 5.31 -6.36
CA LEU A 657 -14.19 5.75 -6.76
C LEU A 657 -14.13 6.91 -7.75
N ALA A 658 -13.23 7.86 -7.53
CA ALA A 658 -13.00 8.95 -8.46
C ALA A 658 -12.55 8.44 -9.85
N ALA A 659 -11.60 7.49 -9.88
CA ALA A 659 -11.14 6.85 -11.11
C ALA A 659 -12.28 6.14 -11.86
N ALA A 660 -13.11 5.38 -11.15
CA ALA A 660 -14.24 4.67 -11.73
C ALA A 660 -15.28 5.63 -12.34
N LYS A 661 -15.56 6.76 -11.67
CA LYS A 661 -16.52 7.76 -12.17
C LYS A 661 -16.06 8.41 -13.48
N ILE A 662 -14.79 8.85 -13.55
CA ILE A 662 -14.29 9.47 -14.79
C ILE A 662 -14.15 8.44 -15.91
N ASN A 663 -13.78 7.20 -15.60
CA ASN A 663 -13.73 6.11 -16.57
C ASN A 663 -15.10 5.86 -17.19
N SER A 664 -16.13 5.63 -16.36
CA SER A 664 -17.50 5.41 -16.83
C SER A 664 -18.04 6.60 -17.61
N PHE A 665 -17.77 7.83 -17.17
CA PHE A 665 -18.16 9.02 -17.91
C PHE A 665 -17.55 9.05 -19.32
N ILE A 666 -16.22 8.88 -19.42
CA ILE A 666 -15.54 8.93 -20.72
C ILE A 666 -15.95 7.75 -21.60
N TRP A 667 -16.01 6.54 -21.04
CA TRP A 667 -16.29 5.33 -21.80
C TRP A 667 -17.75 5.25 -22.23
N ASP A 668 -18.68 5.29 -21.26
CA ASP A 668 -20.09 4.97 -21.48
C ASP A 668 -20.88 6.21 -21.93
N VAL A 669 -20.64 7.38 -21.33
CA VAL A 669 -21.41 8.59 -21.62
C VAL A 669 -20.86 9.31 -22.85
N TYR A 670 -19.56 9.66 -22.81
CA TYR A 670 -18.98 10.48 -23.87
C TYR A 670 -18.71 9.67 -25.14
N CYS A 671 -18.00 8.56 -25.06
CA CYS A 671 -17.59 7.80 -26.24
C CYS A 671 -18.73 6.96 -26.84
N ASP A 672 -19.48 6.20 -26.02
CA ASP A 672 -20.48 5.27 -26.51
C ASP A 672 -21.79 5.94 -26.88
N TRP A 673 -22.13 7.06 -26.22
CA TRP A 673 -23.35 7.78 -26.49
C TRP A 673 -23.16 9.13 -27.15
N PHE A 674 -22.50 10.08 -26.49
CA PHE A 674 -22.51 11.47 -26.92
C PHE A 674 -21.84 11.70 -28.30
N ILE A 675 -20.66 11.05 -28.52
CA ILE A 675 -20.01 11.10 -29.84
C ILE A 675 -20.95 10.55 -30.93
N GLU A 676 -21.66 9.46 -30.67
CA GLU A 676 -22.56 8.86 -31.65
C GLU A 676 -23.81 9.74 -31.86
N ILE A 677 -24.32 10.39 -30.81
CA ILE A 677 -25.42 11.35 -30.84
C ILE A 677 -25.04 12.60 -31.66
N ALA A 678 -23.80 13.07 -31.52
CA ALA A 678 -23.33 14.22 -32.27
C ALA A 678 -23.20 13.98 -33.79
N LYS A 679 -22.95 12.74 -34.25
CA LYS A 679 -22.74 12.42 -35.67
C LYS A 679 -23.89 12.86 -36.63
N PRO A 680 -25.17 12.64 -36.35
CA PRO A 680 -26.27 13.16 -37.18
C PRO A 680 -26.24 14.68 -37.33
N ARG A 681 -25.96 15.38 -36.22
CA ARG A 681 -25.91 16.85 -36.22
C ARG A 681 -24.72 17.37 -37.00
N LEU A 682 -23.56 16.75 -36.88
CA LEU A 682 -22.35 17.08 -37.65
C LEU A 682 -22.56 16.91 -39.15
N ASN A 683 -23.47 16.01 -39.58
CA ASN A 683 -23.77 15.68 -40.98
C ASN A 683 -25.15 16.19 -41.45
N SER A 684 -25.83 16.98 -40.67
CA SER A 684 -27.20 17.45 -40.97
C SER A 684 -27.30 18.44 -42.15
N GLY A 685 -26.19 19.07 -42.51
CA GLY A 685 -26.19 20.20 -43.46
C GLY A 685 -26.59 21.54 -42.81
N ASP A 686 -27.03 21.55 -41.56
CA ASP A 686 -27.29 22.74 -40.77
C ASP A 686 -26.02 23.18 -40.05
N ALA A 687 -25.47 24.30 -40.47
CA ALA A 687 -24.20 24.83 -39.98
C ALA A 687 -24.24 25.20 -38.49
N GLU A 688 -25.40 25.68 -37.97
CA GLU A 688 -25.54 26.09 -36.56
C GLU A 688 -25.61 24.87 -35.65
N GLN A 689 -26.39 23.86 -36.01
CA GLN A 689 -26.43 22.59 -35.27
C GLN A 689 -25.08 21.88 -35.25
N ALA A 690 -24.39 21.90 -36.39
CA ALA A 690 -23.06 21.29 -36.47
C ALA A 690 -22.02 22.05 -35.63
N ASP A 691 -22.04 23.38 -35.60
CA ASP A 691 -21.15 24.21 -34.78
C ASP A 691 -21.43 23.97 -33.28
N THR A 692 -22.70 23.99 -32.89
CA THR A 692 -23.12 23.68 -31.50
C THR A 692 -22.58 22.31 -31.05
N ALA A 693 -22.80 21.26 -31.86
CA ALA A 693 -22.32 19.92 -31.56
C ALA A 693 -20.79 19.85 -31.41
N ARG A 694 -20.01 20.53 -32.26
CA ARG A 694 -18.56 20.64 -32.19
C ARG A 694 -18.10 21.32 -30.91
N ARG A 695 -18.72 22.44 -30.55
CA ARG A 695 -18.39 23.21 -29.34
C ARG A 695 -18.63 22.39 -28.08
N VAL A 696 -19.77 21.70 -27.98
CA VAL A 696 -20.08 20.83 -26.84
C VAL A 696 -19.10 19.65 -26.77
N LEU A 697 -18.82 18.99 -27.91
CA LEU A 697 -17.83 17.89 -27.97
C LEU A 697 -16.45 18.32 -27.43
N VAL A 698 -15.95 19.47 -27.88
CA VAL A 698 -14.63 20.00 -27.44
C VAL A 698 -14.67 20.43 -25.99
N TYR A 699 -15.73 21.09 -25.54
CA TYR A 699 -15.87 21.52 -24.13
C TYR A 699 -15.91 20.35 -23.17
N VAL A 700 -16.72 19.33 -23.46
CA VAL A 700 -16.82 18.13 -22.63
C VAL A 700 -15.49 17.39 -22.59
N LEU A 701 -14.80 17.28 -23.73
CA LEU A 701 -13.49 16.65 -23.80
C LEU A 701 -12.44 17.41 -22.99
N ASP A 702 -12.36 18.74 -23.10
CA ASP A 702 -11.44 19.57 -22.32
C ASP A 702 -11.61 19.31 -20.81
N LYS A 703 -12.85 19.35 -20.33
CA LYS A 703 -13.14 19.13 -18.91
C LYS A 703 -12.85 17.69 -18.47
N ALA A 704 -13.21 16.71 -19.30
CA ALA A 704 -12.95 15.31 -19.02
C ALA A 704 -11.44 15.00 -18.95
N LEU A 705 -10.62 15.60 -19.84
CA LEU A 705 -9.17 15.49 -19.79
C LEU A 705 -8.60 16.08 -18.50
N LYS A 706 -9.11 17.24 -18.05
CA LYS A 706 -8.71 17.87 -16.79
C LYS A 706 -9.03 17.00 -15.58
N LEU A 707 -10.22 16.38 -15.55
CA LEU A 707 -10.62 15.47 -14.48
C LEU A 707 -9.79 14.16 -14.48
N LEU A 708 -9.41 13.67 -15.66
CA LEU A 708 -8.61 12.44 -15.78
C LEU A 708 -7.12 12.69 -15.53
N HIS A 709 -6.62 13.93 -15.70
CA HIS A 709 -5.20 14.24 -15.68
C HIS A 709 -4.43 13.73 -14.45
N PRO A 710 -4.93 13.83 -13.21
CA PRO A 710 -4.21 13.29 -12.06
C PRO A 710 -3.94 11.78 -12.14
N PHE A 711 -4.79 11.04 -12.82
CA PHE A 711 -4.73 9.58 -12.94
C PHE A 711 -3.87 9.12 -14.12
N MET A 712 -4.04 9.76 -15.28
CA MET A 712 -3.38 9.44 -16.54
C MET A 712 -2.73 10.69 -17.15
N PRO A 713 -1.64 11.19 -16.52
CA PRO A 713 -1.13 12.53 -16.83
C PRO A 713 -0.53 12.67 -18.23
N PHE A 714 0.08 11.62 -18.78
CA PHE A 714 0.78 11.72 -20.05
C PHE A 714 -0.15 11.83 -21.26
N ILE A 715 -1.11 10.91 -21.34
CA ILE A 715 -2.07 10.96 -22.45
C ILE A 715 -2.95 12.19 -22.40
N THR A 716 -3.35 12.62 -21.21
CA THR A 716 -4.20 13.80 -21.05
C THR A 716 -3.47 15.09 -21.42
N GLU A 717 -2.18 15.22 -21.08
CA GLU A 717 -1.36 16.36 -21.52
C GLU A 717 -1.24 16.37 -23.05
N GLU A 718 -0.90 15.23 -23.65
CA GLU A 718 -0.73 15.13 -25.10
C GLU A 718 -2.01 15.48 -25.87
N LEU A 719 -3.15 14.98 -25.39
CA LEU A 719 -4.44 15.24 -26.02
C LEU A 719 -4.90 16.69 -25.77
N TYR A 720 -4.67 17.22 -24.58
CA TYR A 720 -5.00 18.60 -24.24
C TYR A 720 -4.27 19.60 -25.13
N GLN A 721 -2.95 19.41 -25.31
CA GLN A 721 -2.14 20.26 -26.20
C GLN A 721 -2.56 20.19 -27.69
N ALA A 722 -3.31 19.16 -28.07
CA ALA A 722 -3.85 19.05 -29.42
C ALA A 722 -5.20 19.77 -29.60
N LEU A 723 -5.90 20.13 -28.52
CA LEU A 723 -7.17 20.83 -28.59
C LEU A 723 -7.00 22.28 -29.06
N PRO A 724 -7.92 22.81 -29.85
CA PRO A 724 -7.87 24.21 -30.25
C PRO A 724 -8.11 25.13 -29.06
N GLY A 725 -7.30 26.17 -28.95
CA GLY A 725 -7.39 27.17 -27.87
C GLY A 725 -6.88 26.65 -26.51
N SER A 726 -6.23 25.50 -26.46
CA SER A 726 -5.59 25.00 -25.23
C SER A 726 -4.47 25.93 -24.77
N ALA A 727 -4.25 26.00 -23.46
CA ALA A 727 -3.07 26.62 -22.89
C ALA A 727 -1.84 25.72 -23.09
N GLU A 728 -0.66 26.18 -22.69
CA GLU A 728 0.61 25.47 -22.87
C GLU A 728 0.63 24.09 -22.20
N THR A 729 0.02 23.99 -21.01
CA THR A 729 -0.08 22.75 -20.24
C THR A 729 -1.41 22.62 -19.53
N ILE A 730 -1.89 21.37 -19.37
CA ILE A 730 -3.06 21.04 -18.57
C ILE A 730 -2.80 21.19 -17.07
N MET A 731 -1.56 21.06 -16.63
CA MET A 731 -1.18 21.05 -15.20
C MET A 731 -1.53 22.34 -14.46
N THR A 732 -1.54 23.47 -15.14
CA THR A 732 -1.83 24.79 -14.57
C THR A 732 -3.28 25.21 -14.77
N GLN A 733 -4.10 24.35 -15.34
CA GLN A 733 -5.51 24.63 -15.59
C GLN A 733 -6.34 24.43 -14.31
N SER A 734 -7.46 25.16 -14.25
CA SER A 734 -8.37 25.03 -13.13
C SER A 734 -9.09 23.68 -13.13
N TRP A 735 -9.15 23.07 -11.95
CA TRP A 735 -9.93 21.86 -11.70
C TRP A 735 -11.41 22.11 -11.98
N PRO A 736 -12.08 21.28 -12.79
CA PRO A 736 -13.52 21.40 -13.01
C PRO A 736 -14.30 21.16 -11.71
N THR A 737 -15.20 22.05 -11.38
CA THR A 737 -16.07 21.96 -10.19
C THR A 737 -17.53 21.88 -10.62
N PHE A 738 -18.37 21.40 -9.71
CA PHE A 738 -19.81 21.42 -9.90
C PHE A 738 -20.31 22.87 -9.99
N ASP A 739 -21.17 23.14 -10.97
CA ASP A 739 -21.81 24.42 -11.23
C ASP A 739 -23.30 24.22 -11.42
N GLU A 740 -24.14 24.81 -10.56
CA GLU A 740 -25.59 24.69 -10.62
C GLU A 740 -26.18 25.23 -11.96
N ALA A 741 -25.51 26.18 -12.59
CA ALA A 741 -25.94 26.70 -13.89
C ALA A 741 -25.87 25.65 -15.03
N HIS A 742 -25.13 24.58 -14.84
CA HIS A 742 -25.00 23.49 -15.80
C HIS A 742 -25.65 22.18 -15.30
N ASN A 743 -26.73 22.28 -14.53
CA ASN A 743 -27.44 21.14 -13.95
C ASN A 743 -28.91 21.12 -14.40
N TRP A 744 -29.17 20.60 -15.59
CA TRP A 744 -30.50 20.51 -16.19
C TRP A 744 -31.14 19.14 -15.89
N ALA A 745 -31.61 18.94 -14.66
CA ALA A 745 -32.11 17.65 -14.17
C ALA A 745 -33.33 17.15 -14.93
N ASP A 746 -34.23 18.06 -15.35
CA ASP A 746 -35.45 17.69 -16.10
C ASP A 746 -35.09 17.19 -17.51
N GLU A 747 -34.18 17.86 -18.21
CA GLU A 747 -33.70 17.44 -19.53
C GLU A 747 -32.84 16.16 -19.43
N GLU A 748 -32.06 15.98 -18.36
CA GLU A 748 -31.35 14.74 -18.09
C GLU A 748 -32.32 13.55 -17.98
N GLU A 749 -33.33 13.66 -17.11
CA GLU A 749 -34.34 12.63 -16.93
C GLU A 749 -35.09 12.33 -18.22
N ALA A 750 -35.50 13.38 -18.94
CA ALA A 750 -36.23 13.26 -20.20
C ALA A 750 -35.42 12.51 -21.25
N PHE A 751 -34.12 12.85 -21.41
CA PHE A 751 -33.27 12.19 -22.39
C PHE A 751 -32.92 10.75 -22.01
N GLU A 752 -32.74 10.47 -20.72
CA GLU A 752 -32.51 9.09 -20.23
C GLU A 752 -33.70 8.16 -20.51
N LYS A 753 -34.96 8.67 -20.44
CA LYS A 753 -36.13 7.92 -20.84
C LYS A 753 -36.08 7.49 -22.31
N VAL A 754 -35.64 8.39 -23.18
CA VAL A 754 -35.44 8.10 -24.61
C VAL A 754 -34.30 7.09 -24.82
N MET A 755 -33.18 7.26 -24.12
CA MET A 755 -32.03 6.33 -24.20
C MET A 755 -32.40 4.92 -23.72
N ASP A 756 -33.20 4.79 -22.69
CA ASP A 756 -33.67 3.51 -22.18
C ASP A 756 -34.57 2.79 -23.17
N TYR A 757 -35.43 3.56 -23.83
CA TYR A 757 -36.26 3.04 -24.92
C TYR A 757 -35.39 2.56 -26.09
N ILE A 758 -34.41 3.34 -26.51
CA ILE A 758 -33.44 2.95 -27.57
C ILE A 758 -32.74 1.65 -27.19
N LYS A 759 -32.24 1.54 -25.93
CA LYS A 759 -31.62 0.32 -25.42
C LYS A 759 -32.52 -0.89 -25.48
N ALA A 760 -33.78 -0.72 -25.05
CA ALA A 760 -34.80 -1.77 -25.08
C ALA A 760 -35.08 -2.26 -26.52
N VAL A 761 -35.24 -1.33 -27.47
CA VAL A 761 -35.41 -1.67 -28.90
C VAL A 761 -34.21 -2.42 -29.44
N ARG A 762 -32.98 -1.98 -29.10
CA ARG A 762 -31.74 -2.67 -29.54
C ARG A 762 -31.61 -4.06 -28.94
N THR A 763 -31.97 -4.24 -27.68
CA THR A 763 -31.98 -5.56 -27.02
C THR A 763 -32.98 -6.50 -27.73
N MET A 764 -34.21 -6.08 -27.94
CA MET A 764 -35.23 -6.84 -28.65
C MET A 764 -34.73 -7.22 -30.05
N ARG A 765 -34.16 -6.28 -30.81
CA ARG A 765 -33.62 -6.55 -32.15
C ARG A 765 -32.51 -7.57 -32.13
N THR A 766 -31.65 -7.55 -31.11
CA THR A 766 -30.58 -8.53 -30.93
C THR A 766 -31.12 -9.91 -30.62
N GLU A 767 -32.09 -10.02 -29.72
CA GLU A 767 -32.77 -11.26 -29.36
C GLU A 767 -33.49 -11.89 -30.56
N MET A 768 -34.09 -11.08 -31.42
CA MET A 768 -34.75 -11.50 -32.64
C MET A 768 -33.82 -11.69 -33.84
N ASN A 769 -32.49 -11.50 -33.67
CA ASN A 769 -31.48 -11.56 -34.76
C ASN A 769 -31.83 -10.66 -35.94
N VAL A 770 -32.39 -9.48 -35.70
CA VAL A 770 -32.73 -8.51 -36.73
C VAL A 770 -31.46 -7.93 -37.35
N HIS A 771 -31.37 -7.96 -38.69
CA HIS A 771 -30.19 -7.41 -39.36
C HIS A 771 -30.04 -5.88 -39.07
N PRO A 772 -28.84 -5.39 -38.71
CA PRO A 772 -28.63 -3.99 -38.33
C PRO A 772 -29.10 -2.96 -39.38
N ALA A 773 -29.03 -3.30 -40.68
CA ALA A 773 -29.46 -2.36 -41.73
C ALA A 773 -31.01 -2.28 -41.91
N LYS A 774 -31.77 -3.15 -41.25
CA LYS A 774 -33.23 -3.21 -41.41
C LYS A 774 -33.88 -2.14 -40.58
N LYS A 775 -34.58 -1.22 -41.19
CA LYS A 775 -35.30 -0.14 -40.53
C LYS A 775 -36.80 -0.52 -40.47
N THR A 776 -37.50 0.00 -39.46
CA THR A 776 -38.91 -0.33 -39.18
C THR A 776 -39.70 0.90 -38.81
N SER A 777 -40.95 0.91 -39.13
CA SER A 777 -41.88 1.85 -38.53
C SER A 777 -42.12 1.50 -37.06
N MET A 778 -42.51 2.46 -36.24
CA MET A 778 -42.88 2.23 -34.85
C MET A 778 -43.88 3.21 -34.30
N ILE A 779 -44.74 2.72 -33.43
CA ILE A 779 -45.68 3.54 -32.67
C ILE A 779 -45.17 3.57 -31.24
N ILE A 780 -44.95 4.76 -30.67
CA ILE A 780 -44.45 4.97 -29.33
C ILE A 780 -45.58 5.56 -28.48
N GLU A 781 -46.09 4.74 -27.56
CA GLU A 781 -47.07 5.13 -26.57
C GLU A 781 -46.32 5.62 -25.31
N THR A 782 -46.58 6.84 -24.94
CA THR A 782 -45.96 7.45 -23.74
C THR A 782 -46.86 8.57 -23.20
N ALA A 783 -46.88 8.73 -21.89
CA ALA A 783 -47.64 9.81 -21.24
C ALA A 783 -47.04 11.22 -21.53
N ASP A 784 -45.72 11.26 -21.84
CA ASP A 784 -45.01 12.50 -22.21
C ASP A 784 -44.31 12.30 -23.57
N PRO A 785 -44.99 12.66 -24.70
CA PRO A 785 -44.43 12.50 -26.02
C PRO A 785 -43.32 13.50 -26.39
N ALA A 786 -43.23 14.65 -25.71
CA ALA A 786 -42.36 15.75 -26.10
C ALA A 786 -40.89 15.38 -26.14
N PRO A 787 -40.30 14.66 -25.14
CA PRO A 787 -38.92 14.21 -25.22
C PRO A 787 -38.62 13.27 -26.38
N PHE A 788 -39.55 12.37 -26.68
CA PHE A 788 -39.42 11.40 -27.77
C PHE A 788 -39.52 12.09 -29.14
N GLN A 789 -40.42 13.05 -29.31
CA GLN A 789 -40.55 13.88 -30.52
C GLN A 789 -39.30 14.70 -30.76
N SER A 790 -38.75 15.36 -29.70
CA SER A 790 -37.52 16.13 -29.79
C SER A 790 -36.31 15.24 -30.14
N ALA A 791 -36.32 13.97 -29.77
CA ALA A 791 -35.30 12.97 -30.02
C ALA A 791 -35.49 12.12 -31.28
N GLU A 792 -36.46 12.50 -32.18
CA GLU A 792 -36.82 11.71 -33.37
C GLU A 792 -35.60 11.34 -34.22
N VAL A 793 -34.64 12.26 -34.39
CA VAL A 793 -33.39 12.01 -35.14
C VAL A 793 -32.55 10.89 -34.49
N TYR A 794 -32.52 10.84 -33.17
CA TYR A 794 -31.77 9.82 -32.40
C TYR A 794 -32.49 8.48 -32.42
N LEU A 795 -33.82 8.47 -32.34
CA LEU A 795 -34.63 7.28 -32.47
C LEU A 795 -34.48 6.67 -33.89
N ALA A 796 -34.55 7.53 -34.94
CA ALA A 796 -34.35 7.10 -36.31
C ALA A 796 -32.97 6.42 -36.52
N LYS A 797 -31.93 6.92 -35.87
CA LYS A 797 -30.60 6.38 -36.01
C LYS A 797 -30.36 5.16 -35.12
N PHE A 798 -30.73 5.22 -33.84
CA PHE A 798 -30.29 4.21 -32.85
C PHE A 798 -31.31 3.14 -32.56
N ALA A 799 -32.63 3.41 -32.74
CA ALA A 799 -33.69 2.43 -32.72
C ALA A 799 -34.04 1.89 -34.12
N PHE A 800 -33.35 2.41 -35.16
CA PHE A 800 -33.55 2.04 -36.57
C PHE A 800 -34.99 2.28 -37.04
N ALA A 801 -35.57 3.39 -36.59
CA ALA A 801 -36.92 3.79 -36.97
C ALA A 801 -36.96 4.52 -38.32
N THR A 802 -38.06 4.30 -39.12
CA THR A 802 -38.36 5.07 -40.35
C THR A 802 -39.48 6.07 -40.07
N ASP A 803 -40.68 5.55 -39.85
CA ASP A 803 -41.88 6.32 -39.59
C ASP A 803 -42.22 6.14 -38.11
N MET A 804 -42.35 7.24 -37.40
CA MET A 804 -42.64 7.23 -35.96
C MET A 804 -43.97 7.94 -35.69
N THR A 805 -44.81 7.32 -34.92
CA THR A 805 -46.03 7.91 -34.40
C THR A 805 -45.96 7.96 -32.89
N PHE A 806 -46.17 9.12 -32.32
CA PHE A 806 -46.15 9.32 -30.88
C PHE A 806 -47.60 9.52 -30.39
N THR A 807 -48.00 8.82 -29.34
CA THR A 807 -49.35 8.89 -28.80
C THR A 807 -49.32 8.67 -27.29
N GLU A 808 -50.26 9.29 -26.58
CA GLU A 808 -50.47 9.04 -25.14
C GLU A 808 -51.06 7.65 -24.89
N LYS A 809 -51.91 7.16 -25.83
CA LYS A 809 -52.52 5.83 -25.78
C LYS A 809 -52.70 5.27 -27.18
N TYR A 810 -52.25 4.07 -27.40
CA TYR A 810 -52.45 3.35 -28.63
C TYR A 810 -53.71 2.48 -28.54
N GLU A 811 -54.74 2.76 -29.35
CA GLU A 811 -56.02 2.03 -29.37
C GLU A 811 -56.15 1.10 -30.61
N GLY A 812 -55.11 0.97 -31.41
CA GLY A 812 -55.10 0.09 -32.58
C GLY A 812 -54.88 -1.38 -32.24
N SER A 813 -55.01 -2.25 -33.25
CA SER A 813 -54.65 -3.67 -33.07
C SER A 813 -53.15 -3.83 -32.85
N THR A 814 -52.82 -4.70 -31.90
CA THR A 814 -51.44 -5.11 -31.65
C THR A 814 -51.11 -6.47 -32.29
N ASP A 815 -52.03 -7.03 -33.06
CA ASP A 815 -51.80 -8.29 -33.76
C ASP A 815 -50.69 -8.13 -34.80
N GLY A 816 -49.73 -9.02 -34.78
CA GLY A 816 -48.56 -8.98 -35.67
C GLY A 816 -47.56 -7.88 -35.32
N MET A 817 -47.63 -7.31 -34.13
CA MET A 817 -46.65 -6.33 -33.62
C MET A 817 -45.82 -6.89 -32.50
N VAL A 818 -44.50 -6.58 -32.53
CA VAL A 818 -43.58 -6.81 -31.41
C VAL A 818 -43.68 -5.62 -30.44
N GLN A 819 -43.84 -5.92 -29.16
CA GLN A 819 -43.94 -4.91 -28.13
C GLN A 819 -42.61 -4.75 -27.41
N VAL A 820 -42.16 -3.53 -27.20
CA VAL A 820 -41.01 -3.16 -26.38
C VAL A 820 -41.52 -2.24 -25.26
N SER A 821 -41.24 -2.58 -24.04
CA SER A 821 -41.72 -1.81 -22.88
C SER A 821 -40.55 -1.32 -22.01
N THR A 822 -40.62 -0.06 -21.65
CA THR A 822 -39.79 0.57 -20.62
C THR A 822 -40.69 1.16 -19.54
N HIS A 823 -40.11 1.77 -18.52
CA HIS A 823 -40.89 2.50 -17.53
C HIS A 823 -41.63 3.70 -18.13
N ALA A 824 -41.04 4.39 -19.13
CA ALA A 824 -41.51 5.65 -19.68
C ALA A 824 -42.33 5.49 -20.98
N ALA A 825 -42.14 4.41 -21.73
CA ALA A 825 -42.74 4.26 -23.04
C ALA A 825 -43.00 2.79 -23.40
N ARG A 826 -44.00 2.58 -24.27
CA ARG A 826 -44.32 1.30 -24.90
C ARG A 826 -44.24 1.45 -26.40
N GLY A 827 -43.44 0.63 -27.06
CA GLY A 827 -43.27 0.62 -28.50
C GLY A 827 -44.00 -0.55 -29.15
N PHE A 828 -44.64 -0.28 -30.27
CA PHE A 828 -45.25 -1.29 -31.12
C PHE A 828 -44.60 -1.25 -32.49
N ILE A 829 -43.99 -2.34 -32.92
CA ILE A 829 -43.19 -2.45 -34.12
C ILE A 829 -43.70 -3.61 -34.98
N PRO A 830 -44.07 -3.38 -36.25
CA PRO A 830 -44.58 -4.46 -37.10
C PRO A 830 -43.61 -5.60 -37.24
N MET A 831 -43.97 -6.82 -36.87
CA MET A 831 -43.13 -8.01 -36.87
C MET A 831 -42.61 -8.32 -38.29
N MET A 832 -43.44 -8.10 -39.32
CA MET A 832 -43.09 -8.33 -40.72
C MET A 832 -41.96 -7.40 -41.24
N GLU A 833 -41.78 -6.24 -40.59
CA GLU A 833 -40.69 -5.33 -40.89
C GLU A 833 -39.39 -5.73 -40.21
N LEU A 834 -39.45 -6.47 -39.10
CA LEU A 834 -38.25 -6.93 -38.34
C LEU A 834 -37.63 -8.18 -38.92
N ILE A 835 -38.44 -9.11 -39.46
CA ILE A 835 -37.97 -10.41 -39.94
C ILE A 835 -38.05 -10.51 -41.47
N ASP A 836 -37.16 -11.25 -42.08
CA ASP A 836 -37.23 -11.75 -43.46
C ASP A 836 -37.97 -13.10 -43.35
N ARG A 837 -39.26 -13.05 -43.67
CA ARG A 837 -40.17 -14.20 -43.48
C ARG A 837 -39.54 -15.50 -44.05
N ASP A 838 -39.03 -15.43 -45.27
CA ASP A 838 -38.54 -16.62 -45.98
C ASP A 838 -37.24 -17.15 -45.32
N LYS A 839 -36.35 -16.29 -44.88
CA LYS A 839 -35.13 -16.66 -44.15
C LYS A 839 -35.42 -17.19 -42.76
N GLU A 840 -36.38 -16.55 -42.06
CA GLU A 840 -36.73 -16.98 -40.72
C GLU A 840 -37.51 -18.32 -40.76
N LEU A 841 -38.41 -18.50 -41.67
CA LEU A 841 -39.01 -19.79 -41.93
C LEU A 841 -38.02 -20.88 -42.30
N ALA A 842 -37.02 -20.55 -43.13
CA ALA A 842 -35.93 -21.50 -43.45
C ALA A 842 -35.08 -21.82 -42.22
N ARG A 843 -34.78 -20.84 -41.37
CA ARG A 843 -34.04 -21.00 -40.10
C ARG A 843 -34.83 -21.89 -39.12
N LEU A 844 -36.07 -21.52 -38.87
CA LEU A 844 -36.99 -22.29 -37.99
C LEU A 844 -37.18 -23.72 -38.46
N ASN A 845 -37.36 -23.92 -39.77
CA ASN A 845 -37.49 -25.27 -40.35
C ASN A 845 -36.21 -26.10 -40.19
N LYS A 846 -35.04 -25.48 -40.27
CA LYS A 846 -33.74 -26.13 -39.99
C LYS A 846 -33.58 -26.48 -38.51
N GLU A 847 -34.00 -25.59 -37.63
CA GLU A 847 -34.01 -25.80 -36.17
C GLU A 847 -35.04 -26.88 -35.80
N LYS A 848 -36.23 -26.86 -36.41
CA LYS A 848 -37.26 -27.89 -36.26
C LYS A 848 -36.69 -29.26 -36.62
N ALA A 849 -36.08 -29.39 -37.79
CA ALA A 849 -35.46 -30.65 -38.23
C ALA A 849 -34.36 -31.12 -37.28
N LYS A 850 -33.62 -30.19 -36.62
CA LYS A 850 -32.62 -30.54 -35.62
C LYS A 850 -33.25 -31.00 -34.31
N ALA A 851 -34.28 -30.29 -33.84
CA ALA A 851 -35.00 -30.62 -32.63
C ALA A 851 -35.74 -31.96 -32.77
N GLU A 852 -36.35 -32.24 -33.91
CA GLU A 852 -36.98 -33.53 -34.25
C GLU A 852 -35.96 -34.68 -34.18
N LYS A 853 -34.75 -34.49 -34.72
CA LYS A 853 -33.67 -35.50 -34.62
C LYS A 853 -33.22 -35.75 -33.20
N GLU A 854 -33.08 -34.65 -32.41
CA GLU A 854 -32.70 -34.75 -31.01
C GLU A 854 -33.79 -35.47 -30.19
N LEU A 855 -35.04 -35.15 -30.45
CA LEU A 855 -36.18 -35.78 -29.81
C LEU A 855 -36.23 -37.28 -30.13
N ALA A 856 -36.16 -37.64 -31.43
CA ALA A 856 -36.14 -39.03 -31.92
C ALA A 856 -34.97 -39.82 -31.32
N MET A 857 -33.83 -39.19 -31.11
CA MET A 857 -32.67 -39.86 -30.48
C MET A 857 -32.98 -40.21 -29.03
N PHE A 858 -33.58 -39.27 -28.24
CA PHE A 858 -33.92 -39.51 -26.85
C PHE A 858 -35.11 -40.52 -26.76
N GLU A 859 -36.09 -40.45 -27.63
CA GLU A 859 -37.16 -41.44 -27.76
C GLU A 859 -36.63 -42.84 -28.00
N ASN A 860 -35.72 -42.97 -28.97
CA ASN A 860 -35.09 -44.28 -29.27
C ASN A 860 -34.29 -44.83 -28.07
N GLN A 861 -33.66 -43.98 -27.34
CA GLN A 861 -32.96 -44.39 -26.09
C GLN A 861 -33.91 -44.85 -25.01
N LEU A 862 -35.01 -44.10 -24.76
CA LEU A 862 -36.03 -44.41 -23.76
C LEU A 862 -36.91 -45.60 -24.17
N ASN A 863 -37.12 -45.88 -25.46
CA ASN A 863 -37.82 -47.03 -25.98
C ASN A 863 -36.97 -48.30 -26.06
N ASN A 864 -35.69 -48.22 -25.76
CA ASN A 864 -34.78 -49.39 -25.73
C ASN A 864 -34.84 -50.07 -24.38
N PRO A 865 -35.49 -51.28 -24.25
CA PRO A 865 -35.64 -51.96 -22.96
C PRO A 865 -34.32 -52.30 -22.32
N LYS A 866 -33.29 -52.60 -23.12
CA LYS A 866 -31.95 -52.92 -22.61
C LYS A 866 -31.26 -51.70 -21.99
N PHE A 867 -31.57 -50.50 -22.44
CA PHE A 867 -31.04 -49.26 -21.85
C PHE A 867 -31.77 -48.92 -20.55
N VAL A 868 -33.09 -48.91 -20.58
CA VAL A 868 -33.93 -48.52 -19.41
C VAL A 868 -33.74 -49.49 -18.23
N GLU A 869 -33.52 -50.78 -18.49
CA GLU A 869 -33.38 -51.79 -17.45
C GLU A 869 -31.96 -51.89 -16.88
N ARG A 870 -30.91 -51.50 -17.64
CA ARG A 870 -29.49 -51.70 -17.27
C ARG A 870 -28.74 -50.40 -16.95
N ALA A 871 -29.22 -49.23 -17.37
CA ALA A 871 -28.59 -47.99 -17.07
C ALA A 871 -28.86 -47.50 -15.64
N PRO A 872 -27.96 -46.74 -15.01
CA PRO A 872 -28.23 -46.13 -13.71
C PRO A 872 -29.49 -45.31 -13.74
N ALA A 873 -30.33 -45.35 -12.73
CA ALA A 873 -31.63 -44.62 -12.66
C ALA A 873 -31.46 -43.11 -12.88
N ALA A 874 -30.38 -42.52 -12.37
CA ALA A 874 -30.07 -41.11 -12.58
C ALA A 874 -29.83 -40.75 -14.06
N LEU A 875 -29.23 -41.68 -14.83
CA LEU A 875 -28.99 -41.44 -16.26
C LEU A 875 -30.30 -41.55 -17.09
N VAL A 876 -31.18 -42.49 -16.74
CA VAL A 876 -32.48 -42.64 -17.35
C VAL A 876 -33.33 -41.39 -17.09
N GLU A 877 -33.30 -40.87 -15.89
CA GLU A 877 -34.00 -39.65 -15.50
C GLU A 877 -33.44 -38.39 -16.23
N ASP A 878 -32.11 -38.30 -16.38
CA ASP A 878 -31.47 -37.23 -17.15
C ASP A 878 -31.93 -37.26 -18.62
N ILE A 879 -32.06 -38.45 -19.23
CA ILE A 879 -32.56 -38.59 -20.60
C ILE A 879 -34.04 -38.23 -20.69
N ARG A 880 -34.87 -38.56 -19.69
CA ARG A 880 -36.28 -38.11 -19.66
C ARG A 880 -36.39 -36.59 -19.58
N ASN A 881 -35.60 -35.97 -18.75
CA ASN A 881 -35.56 -34.52 -18.62
C ASN A 881 -35.09 -33.84 -19.93
N LYS A 882 -34.11 -34.40 -20.62
CA LYS A 882 -33.67 -33.93 -21.94
C LYS A 882 -34.73 -34.13 -22.99
N HIS A 883 -35.43 -35.27 -22.99
CA HIS A 883 -36.58 -35.52 -23.89
C HIS A 883 -37.69 -34.49 -23.69
N ALA A 884 -38.13 -34.23 -22.44
CA ALA A 884 -39.15 -33.23 -22.15
C ALA A 884 -38.72 -31.85 -22.63
N LYS A 885 -37.48 -31.44 -22.33
CA LYS A 885 -36.95 -30.14 -22.80
C LYS A 885 -36.91 -30.03 -24.34
N SER A 886 -36.56 -31.13 -25.04
CA SER A 886 -36.55 -31.14 -26.50
C SER A 886 -37.93 -31.09 -27.07
N GLN A 887 -38.93 -31.69 -26.40
CA GLN A 887 -40.34 -31.65 -26.79
C GLN A 887 -40.89 -30.22 -26.64
N ASP A 888 -40.64 -29.57 -25.52
CA ASP A 888 -41.01 -28.17 -25.29
C ASP A 888 -40.37 -27.23 -26.32
N LYS A 889 -39.10 -27.45 -26.61
CA LYS A 889 -38.35 -26.72 -27.64
C LYS A 889 -39.02 -26.87 -29.04
N LEU A 890 -39.35 -28.09 -29.40
CA LEU A 890 -40.02 -28.37 -30.69
C LEU A 890 -41.39 -27.71 -30.77
N ALA A 891 -42.20 -27.77 -29.72
CA ALA A 891 -43.50 -27.12 -29.66
C ALA A 891 -43.39 -25.59 -29.80
N ASN A 892 -42.39 -24.99 -29.15
CA ASN A 892 -42.10 -23.55 -29.25
C ASN A 892 -41.70 -23.15 -30.68
N ILE A 893 -40.86 -23.97 -31.35
CA ILE A 893 -40.47 -23.74 -32.77
C ILE A 893 -41.68 -23.84 -33.68
N GLU A 894 -42.53 -24.84 -33.50
CA GLU A 894 -43.76 -25.02 -34.30
C GLU A 894 -44.75 -23.89 -34.09
N GLN A 895 -44.91 -23.43 -32.87
CA GLN A 895 -45.69 -22.24 -32.58
C GLN A 895 -45.13 -21.01 -33.29
N SER A 896 -43.81 -20.84 -33.28
CA SER A 896 -43.13 -19.73 -33.97
C SER A 896 -43.32 -19.81 -35.52
N ILE A 897 -43.24 -20.99 -36.13
CA ILE A 897 -43.54 -21.18 -37.55
C ILE A 897 -44.97 -20.82 -37.85
N LYS A 898 -45.92 -21.28 -37.06
CA LYS A 898 -47.36 -21.00 -37.24
C LYS A 898 -47.69 -19.53 -37.09
N ALA A 899 -46.94 -18.79 -36.30
CA ALA A 899 -47.09 -17.34 -36.15
C ALA A 899 -46.55 -16.54 -37.33
N LEU A 900 -45.74 -17.15 -38.19
CA LEU A 900 -45.18 -16.61 -39.41
C LEU A 900 -45.97 -16.96 -40.68
N ASP A 901 -46.80 -18.00 -40.63
CA ASP A 901 -47.70 -18.37 -41.68
C ASP A 901 -48.94 -17.43 -41.74
#